data_3b81ffbec032cd39687d65d4bb629d55
#
_entry.id   3b81ffbec032cd39687d65d4bb629d55
#
_cell.length_a   1.000
_cell.length_b   1.000
_cell.length_c   1.000
_cell.angle_alpha   90.00
_cell.angle_beta   90.00
_cell.angle_gamma   90.00
#
_symmetry.space_group_name_H-M   'P 1'
#
loop_
_entity.id
_entity.type
_entity.pdbx_description
1 polymer ?
#
loop_
_entity_poly.entity_id
_entity_poly.type
_entity_poly.pdbx_seq_one_letter_code
_entity_poly.pdbx_strand_id
1 'polypeptide(L)'
;MAEAKTSAVAKLLREWWGHRGSLVISFIVTLVALGVYFATFVGERPMPVFDSIDRLELNTLDARFQFRGRVTPDPRIIIVDIDQRSQEVLGRWPFPRIHFAHALDALREDGAKVAAFDVTFSQPDQTTLPLHDLSADLAVQKKKGIAVSPAVQTAIDQREKQYNYDQQFADSITRFGSVVLGTYFLYTKADLEGVSQESLKKYADLLSFFPFPQVRSSPPTLGEPGRLKVIQLYEDQYLIPHGAEANTDIFTGAVASEKGGAGFFNVAVDADTVVRRIPLAIPYGDDPNRANWDFFASLDVQTIRLFLGLSTQQTVLVYGDAGVASIEFGPKLTVHPDDLSRLLVNFHGPSRTYPYVSFADVALNKFPAGTFKDKIVLIGISATGIGDLRATPFGGIDFPGVEIHANLIDNILNQQFLVKHGPQFLTDVGFILLFGVPLGLWLAVVQPRWMALGLLLLVPFGAVVYWAFLHGWWLNFSVPALFTLVPNVSLVALYRVFFEEQEKRKIRGAFQQYVSPEVIRRLLSDPERVKPRKTEVTVLFSDIRGFTTISENLDAQELAALLNAYLTDMTKIIFRHQGTLDKYIGDAVMAIWGAPFDAPDHAAKCCAAAVAMLSKLSDMQKDWRQRGFPELDIGIGINTGVASVGNMGSTLRYGYTAMGDSVNLASRDRKSVV
;
A
#
# COMPACT_ATOMS: atom_id res chain seq x y z
N MET A 1 34.06 22.99 24.13
CA MET A 1 32.78 22.32 23.73
C MET A 1 32.39 22.55 22.28
N ALA A 2 32.61 23.72 21.69
CA ALA A 2 32.29 23.98 20.27
C ALA A 2 33.26 23.25 19.30
N GLU A 3 34.53 23.17 19.58
CA GLU A 3 35.51 22.45 18.75
C GLU A 3 35.30 20.92 18.75
N ALA A 4 34.83 20.34 19.84
CA ALA A 4 34.51 18.92 19.91
C ALA A 4 33.24 18.56 19.07
N LYS A 5 32.26 19.47 18.99
CA LYS A 5 31.07 19.31 18.14
C LYS A 5 31.39 19.44 16.65
N THR A 6 32.26 20.40 16.27
CA THR A 6 32.73 20.55 14.88
C THR A 6 33.53 19.34 14.40
N SER A 7 34.35 18.71 15.29
CA SER A 7 35.07 17.47 15.00
C SER A 7 34.12 16.27 14.76
N ALA A 8 33.03 16.13 15.55
CA ALA A 8 32.07 15.04 15.41
C ALA A 8 31.24 15.15 14.11
N VAL A 9 30.80 16.36 13.76
CA VAL A 9 30.07 16.62 12.52
C VAL A 9 30.95 16.40 11.29
N ALA A 10 32.22 16.89 11.34
CA ALA A 10 33.15 16.67 10.25
C ALA A 10 33.51 15.18 10.05
N LYS A 11 33.53 14.39 11.13
CA LYS A 11 33.75 12.94 11.07
C LYS A 11 32.54 12.24 10.43
N LEU A 12 31.34 12.58 10.84
CA LEU A 12 30.09 12.07 10.24
C LEU A 12 29.99 12.40 8.76
N LEU A 13 30.29 13.63 8.36
CA LEU A 13 30.27 14.04 6.95
C LEU A 13 31.30 13.27 6.11
N ARG A 14 32.49 12.97 6.65
CA ARG A 14 33.48 12.12 5.96
C ARG A 14 33.02 10.68 5.84
N GLU A 15 32.40 10.13 6.85
CA GLU A 15 31.81 8.78 6.80
C GLU A 15 30.70 8.71 5.74
N TRP A 16 29.78 9.69 5.69
CA TRP A 16 28.76 9.76 4.65
C TRP A 16 29.34 9.88 3.24
N TRP A 17 30.38 10.71 3.06
CA TRP A 17 31.04 10.85 1.76
C TRP A 17 31.73 9.57 1.29
N GLY A 18 32.23 8.77 2.23
CA GLY A 18 32.74 7.41 1.96
C GLY A 18 31.68 6.44 1.45
N HIS A 19 30.41 6.66 1.83
CA HIS A 19 29.25 5.82 1.44
C HIS A 19 28.31 6.47 0.42
N ARG A 20 28.83 7.37 -0.43
CA ARG A 20 28.05 8.10 -1.45
C ARG A 20 27.15 7.23 -2.32
N GLY A 21 27.57 5.99 -2.63
CA GLY A 21 26.75 5.06 -3.39
C GLY A 21 25.43 4.67 -2.68
N SER A 22 25.49 4.42 -1.38
CA SER A 22 24.31 4.15 -0.56
C SER A 22 23.34 5.34 -0.53
N LEU A 23 23.88 6.57 -0.42
CA LEU A 23 23.08 7.79 -0.41
C LEU A 23 22.39 8.04 -1.77
N VAL A 24 23.10 7.79 -2.87
CA VAL A 24 22.54 7.90 -4.24
C VAL A 24 21.39 6.91 -4.42
N ILE A 25 21.54 5.66 -3.97
CA ILE A 25 20.48 4.65 -4.04
C ILE A 25 19.26 5.12 -3.24
N SER A 26 19.44 5.56 -1.99
CA SER A 26 18.34 6.05 -1.15
C SER A 26 17.63 7.25 -1.77
N PHE A 27 18.36 8.16 -2.38
CA PHE A 27 17.78 9.31 -3.07
C PHE A 27 16.95 8.89 -4.29
N ILE A 28 17.48 7.97 -5.12
CA ILE A 28 16.75 7.44 -6.29
C ILE A 28 15.48 6.71 -5.83
N VAL A 29 15.55 5.84 -4.81
CA VAL A 29 14.39 5.14 -4.26
C VAL A 29 13.32 6.15 -3.80
N THR A 30 13.74 7.21 -3.10
CA THR A 30 12.82 8.27 -2.63
C THR A 30 12.14 8.98 -3.79
N LEU A 31 12.89 9.38 -4.83
CA LEU A 31 12.33 10.04 -6.00
C LEU A 31 11.36 9.13 -6.77
N VAL A 32 11.72 7.87 -6.96
CA VAL A 32 10.84 6.89 -7.61
C VAL A 32 9.56 6.70 -6.80
N ALA A 33 9.67 6.55 -5.48
CA ALA A 33 8.50 6.40 -4.61
C ALA A 33 7.58 7.64 -4.64
N LEU A 34 8.14 8.85 -4.63
CA LEU A 34 7.38 10.09 -4.81
C LEU A 34 6.69 10.13 -6.19
N GLY A 35 7.42 9.79 -7.25
CA GLY A 35 6.86 9.73 -8.60
C GLY A 35 5.70 8.73 -8.70
N VAL A 36 5.85 7.53 -8.13
CA VAL A 36 4.79 6.51 -8.04
C VAL A 36 3.59 7.05 -7.25
N TYR A 37 3.84 7.66 -6.09
CA TYR A 37 2.78 8.21 -5.25
C TYR A 37 1.96 9.28 -5.99
N PHE A 38 2.64 10.25 -6.62
CA PHE A 38 1.97 11.30 -7.39
C PHE A 38 1.20 10.74 -8.59
N ALA A 39 1.78 9.78 -9.31
CA ALA A 39 1.13 9.19 -10.48
C ALA A 39 -0.11 8.33 -10.11
N THR A 40 -0.10 7.69 -8.93
CA THR A 40 -1.17 6.76 -8.52
C THR A 40 -2.28 7.47 -7.74
N PHE A 41 -1.92 8.38 -6.84
CA PHE A 41 -2.87 8.88 -5.82
C PHE A 41 -3.19 10.37 -5.94
N VAL A 42 -2.46 11.13 -6.75
CA VAL A 42 -2.65 12.57 -6.92
C VAL A 42 -3.01 12.93 -8.37
N GLY A 43 -2.67 12.06 -9.33
CA GLY A 43 -2.98 12.27 -10.75
C GLY A 43 -4.49 12.20 -11.01
N GLU A 44 -5.00 13.09 -11.85
CA GLU A 44 -6.42 13.14 -12.25
C GLU A 44 -6.86 11.86 -12.99
N ARG A 45 -5.92 11.13 -13.59
CA ARG A 45 -6.15 9.86 -14.31
C ARG A 45 -5.10 8.85 -13.89
N PRO A 46 -5.47 7.81 -13.12
CA PRO A 46 -4.54 6.73 -12.81
C PRO A 46 -4.08 6.07 -14.13
N MET A 47 -2.76 5.98 -14.32
CA MET A 47 -2.22 5.23 -15.46
C MET A 47 -2.42 3.72 -15.22
N PRO A 48 -2.87 2.94 -16.22
CA PRO A 48 -3.14 1.50 -16.04
C PRO A 48 -1.97 0.71 -15.46
N VAL A 49 -0.73 1.18 -15.69
CA VAL A 49 0.49 0.58 -15.12
C VAL A 49 0.50 0.60 -13.58
N PHE A 50 -0.19 1.58 -12.96
CA PHE A 50 -0.23 1.74 -11.50
C PHE A 50 -1.46 1.11 -10.84
N ASP A 51 -2.41 0.54 -11.61
CA ASP A 51 -3.59 -0.16 -11.07
C ASP A 51 -3.22 -1.26 -10.06
N SER A 52 -2.09 -1.95 -10.29
CA SER A 52 -1.60 -2.97 -9.36
C SER A 52 -1.17 -2.38 -8.01
N ILE A 53 -0.67 -1.14 -8.00
CA ILE A 53 -0.24 -0.45 -6.77
C ILE A 53 -1.47 0.05 -6.00
N ASP A 54 -2.46 0.58 -6.72
CA ASP A 54 -3.74 0.97 -6.10
C ASP A 54 -4.46 -0.25 -5.50
N ARG A 55 -4.51 -1.37 -6.21
CA ARG A 55 -5.04 -2.65 -5.68
C ARG A 55 -4.31 -3.11 -4.42
N LEU A 56 -2.98 -2.96 -4.36
CA LEU A 56 -2.22 -3.27 -3.14
C LEU A 56 -2.65 -2.40 -1.97
N GLU A 57 -2.87 -1.10 -2.17
CA GLU A 57 -3.36 -0.21 -1.12
C GLU A 57 -4.78 -0.57 -0.70
N LEU A 58 -5.69 -0.86 -1.65
CA LEU A 58 -7.04 -1.34 -1.36
C LEU A 58 -7.03 -2.64 -0.55
N ASN A 59 -6.17 -3.59 -0.88
CA ASN A 59 -6.01 -4.82 -0.09
C ASN A 59 -5.52 -4.54 1.34
N THR A 60 -4.64 -3.53 1.53
CA THR A 60 -4.24 -3.14 2.89
C THR A 60 -5.37 -2.49 3.66
N LEU A 61 -6.25 -1.75 2.99
CA LEU A 61 -7.46 -1.19 3.58
C LEU A 61 -8.43 -2.30 4.01
N ASP A 62 -8.67 -3.29 3.14
CA ASP A 62 -9.51 -4.45 3.46
C ASP A 62 -8.97 -5.23 4.67
N ALA A 63 -7.65 -5.44 4.73
CA ALA A 63 -7.02 -6.07 5.88
C ALA A 63 -7.24 -5.27 7.18
N ARG A 64 -7.27 -3.93 7.13
CA ARG A 64 -7.57 -3.08 8.29
C ARG A 64 -9.02 -3.26 8.76
N PHE A 65 -9.99 -3.37 7.83
CA PHE A 65 -11.38 -3.69 8.16
C PHE A 65 -11.49 -5.07 8.81
N GLN A 66 -10.89 -6.09 8.22
CA GLN A 66 -10.90 -7.46 8.74
C GLN A 66 -10.25 -7.55 10.12
N PHE A 67 -9.13 -6.84 10.34
CA PHE A 67 -8.43 -6.81 11.62
C PHE A 67 -9.23 -6.05 12.69
N ARG A 68 -9.91 -4.96 12.33
CA ARG A 68 -10.82 -4.24 13.24
C ARG A 68 -12.00 -5.12 13.66
N GLY A 69 -12.51 -5.93 12.73
CA GLY A 69 -13.66 -6.80 12.96
C GLY A 69 -14.97 -6.03 13.08
N ARG A 70 -15.91 -6.59 13.84
CA ARG A 70 -17.27 -6.07 14.00
C ARG A 70 -17.30 -4.87 14.96
N VAL A 71 -17.96 -3.81 14.52
CA VAL A 71 -18.29 -2.61 15.31
C VAL A 71 -19.81 -2.60 15.53
N THR A 72 -20.27 -2.08 16.65
CA THR A 72 -21.71 -1.98 16.94
C THR A 72 -22.37 -1.00 15.99
N PRO A 73 -23.38 -1.45 15.20
CA PRO A 73 -24.10 -0.57 14.30
C PRO A 73 -25.08 0.33 15.03
N ASP A 74 -25.53 1.38 14.35
CA ASP A 74 -26.56 2.28 14.89
C ASP A 74 -27.89 1.54 15.12
N PRO A 75 -28.41 1.52 16.33
CA PRO A 75 -29.67 0.82 16.66
C PRO A 75 -30.91 1.43 16.00
N ARG A 76 -30.78 2.61 15.38
CA ARG A 76 -31.87 3.25 14.62
C ARG A 76 -32.08 2.65 13.23
N ILE A 77 -31.18 1.80 12.75
CA ILE A 77 -31.25 1.19 11.42
C ILE A 77 -31.60 -0.29 11.55
N ILE A 78 -32.60 -0.73 10.82
CA ILE A 78 -33.03 -2.13 10.76
C ILE A 78 -33.32 -2.53 9.33
N ILE A 79 -32.94 -3.76 8.97
CA ILE A 79 -33.11 -4.30 7.62
C ILE A 79 -34.32 -5.26 7.64
N VAL A 80 -35.26 -5.03 6.73
CA VAL A 80 -36.34 -5.94 6.42
C VAL A 80 -35.96 -6.73 5.18
N ASP A 81 -35.65 -7.99 5.38
CA ASP A 81 -35.00 -8.85 4.41
C ASP A 81 -36.00 -9.69 3.62
N ILE A 82 -36.02 -9.51 2.32
CA ILE A 82 -36.68 -10.44 1.38
C ILE A 82 -35.78 -11.68 1.26
N ASP A 83 -35.88 -12.53 2.26
CA ASP A 83 -35.05 -13.71 2.47
C ASP A 83 -35.71 -14.99 1.89
N GLN A 84 -35.02 -16.12 2.08
CA GLN A 84 -35.55 -17.43 1.66
C GLN A 84 -36.89 -17.75 2.35
N ARG A 85 -37.05 -17.40 3.63
CA ARG A 85 -38.31 -17.57 4.37
C ARG A 85 -39.45 -16.78 3.75
N SER A 86 -39.17 -15.59 3.25
CA SER A 86 -40.16 -14.77 2.58
C SER A 86 -40.71 -15.48 1.31
N GLN A 87 -39.81 -16.13 0.54
CA GLN A 87 -40.23 -16.92 -0.61
C GLN A 87 -41.05 -18.18 -0.24
N GLU A 88 -40.68 -18.84 0.85
CA GLU A 88 -41.42 -20.04 1.32
C GLU A 88 -42.83 -19.71 1.80
N VAL A 89 -43.00 -18.54 2.43
CA VAL A 89 -44.27 -18.14 3.06
C VAL A 89 -45.18 -17.36 2.10
N LEU A 90 -44.63 -16.43 1.31
CA LEU A 90 -45.41 -15.51 0.45
C LEU A 90 -45.44 -15.95 -1.01
N GLY A 91 -44.65 -16.96 -1.38
CA GLY A 91 -44.56 -17.46 -2.74
C GLY A 91 -43.30 -16.97 -3.46
N ARG A 92 -43.25 -17.19 -4.77
CA ARG A 92 -42.10 -16.88 -5.60
C ARG A 92 -42.00 -15.38 -5.86
N TRP A 93 -40.78 -14.83 -5.78
CA TRP A 93 -40.47 -13.46 -6.20
C TRP A 93 -40.70 -13.26 -7.71
N PRO A 94 -41.23 -12.10 -8.17
CA PRO A 94 -41.69 -10.95 -7.37
C PRO A 94 -43.03 -11.19 -6.69
N PHE A 95 -43.16 -10.75 -5.42
CA PHE A 95 -44.39 -10.90 -4.65
C PHE A 95 -45.51 -9.99 -5.13
N PRO A 96 -46.77 -10.40 -4.96
CA PRO A 96 -47.93 -9.52 -5.15
C PRO A 96 -47.78 -8.24 -4.28
N ARG A 97 -48.11 -7.08 -4.87
CA ARG A 97 -47.98 -5.78 -4.22
C ARG A 97 -48.74 -5.63 -2.91
N ILE A 98 -49.77 -6.45 -2.71
CA ILE A 98 -50.54 -6.48 -1.47
C ILE A 98 -49.66 -6.78 -0.24
N HIS A 99 -48.60 -7.60 -0.36
CA HIS A 99 -47.70 -7.92 0.73
C HIS A 99 -46.85 -6.69 1.12
N PHE A 100 -46.50 -5.88 0.15
CA PHE A 100 -45.78 -4.59 0.40
C PHE A 100 -46.73 -3.57 1.05
N ALA A 101 -47.99 -3.53 0.67
CA ALA A 101 -48.99 -2.69 1.31
C ALA A 101 -49.15 -3.07 2.79
N HIS A 102 -49.34 -4.35 3.09
CA HIS A 102 -49.45 -4.85 4.47
C HIS A 102 -48.17 -4.57 5.28
N ALA A 103 -47.00 -4.79 4.68
CA ALA A 103 -45.73 -4.52 5.35
C ALA A 103 -45.60 -3.03 5.72
N LEU A 104 -45.90 -2.11 4.80
CA LEU A 104 -45.89 -0.67 5.09
C LEU A 104 -46.89 -0.26 6.17
N ASP A 105 -48.09 -0.78 6.12
CA ASP A 105 -49.12 -0.50 7.12
C ASP A 105 -48.68 -1.01 8.51
N ALA A 106 -48.11 -2.23 8.60
CA ALA A 106 -47.56 -2.78 9.83
C ALA A 106 -46.40 -1.95 10.39
N LEU A 107 -45.47 -1.53 9.51
CA LEU A 107 -44.33 -0.66 9.88
C LEU A 107 -44.83 0.70 10.42
N ARG A 108 -45.82 1.29 9.75
CA ARG A 108 -46.44 2.56 10.18
C ARG A 108 -47.10 2.43 11.57
N GLU A 109 -47.83 1.35 11.78
CA GLU A 109 -48.52 1.09 13.07
C GLU A 109 -47.53 0.85 14.19
N ASP A 110 -46.36 0.23 13.93
CA ASP A 110 -45.31 0.05 14.91
C ASP A 110 -44.45 1.31 15.13
N GLY A 111 -44.67 2.39 14.34
CA GLY A 111 -44.04 3.68 14.49
C GLY A 111 -42.71 3.85 13.80
N ALA A 112 -42.47 3.11 12.70
CA ALA A 112 -41.27 3.32 11.86
C ALA A 112 -41.25 4.76 11.30
N LYS A 113 -40.07 5.38 11.29
CA LYS A 113 -39.93 6.78 10.89
C LYS A 113 -39.73 6.97 9.39
N VAL A 114 -38.98 6.09 8.76
CA VAL A 114 -38.73 6.06 7.31
C VAL A 114 -38.70 4.62 6.84
N ALA A 115 -39.31 4.35 5.67
CA ALA A 115 -39.16 3.10 4.94
C ALA A 115 -38.50 3.37 3.58
N ALA A 116 -37.37 2.70 3.30
CA ALA A 116 -36.64 2.85 2.05
C ALA A 116 -36.51 1.48 1.36
N PHE A 117 -36.88 1.44 0.08
CA PHE A 117 -36.87 0.23 -0.73
C PHE A 117 -35.64 0.19 -1.62
N ASP A 118 -34.74 -0.76 -1.38
CA ASP A 118 -33.65 -1.14 -2.27
C ASP A 118 -34.17 -2.10 -3.35
N VAL A 119 -35.23 -1.70 -4.02
CA VAL A 119 -35.96 -2.43 -5.05
C VAL A 119 -36.68 -1.43 -5.96
N THR A 120 -36.76 -1.71 -7.25
CA THR A 120 -37.59 -0.97 -8.20
C THR A 120 -38.96 -1.65 -8.44
N PHE A 121 -39.97 -0.84 -8.65
CA PHE A 121 -41.33 -1.28 -9.03
C PHE A 121 -41.68 -0.75 -10.42
N SER A 122 -40.89 -1.16 -11.41
CA SER A 122 -40.94 -0.66 -12.79
C SER A 122 -42.08 -1.24 -13.63
N GLN A 123 -42.69 -2.34 -13.18
CA GLN A 123 -43.79 -3.01 -13.87
C GLN A 123 -45.03 -3.13 -12.97
N PRO A 124 -46.23 -3.15 -13.56
CA PRO A 124 -47.47 -3.44 -12.83
C PRO A 124 -47.41 -4.82 -12.15
N ASP A 125 -48.29 -5.00 -11.15
CA ASP A 125 -48.45 -6.28 -10.46
C ASP A 125 -48.88 -7.39 -11.43
N GLN A 126 -48.02 -8.38 -11.61
CA GLN A 126 -48.21 -9.48 -12.55
C GLN A 126 -49.42 -10.39 -12.18
N THR A 127 -49.79 -10.43 -10.89
CA THR A 127 -50.88 -11.30 -10.41
C THR A 127 -52.25 -10.72 -10.71
N THR A 128 -52.36 -9.43 -10.98
CA THR A 128 -53.59 -8.71 -11.30
C THR A 128 -53.75 -8.42 -12.78
N LEU A 129 -52.71 -8.56 -13.58
CA LEU A 129 -52.76 -8.33 -15.04
C LEU A 129 -53.89 -9.04 -15.76
N PRO A 130 -54.15 -10.34 -15.53
CA PRO A 130 -55.22 -11.02 -16.24
C PRO A 130 -56.60 -10.41 -15.99
N LEU A 131 -56.83 -9.81 -14.81
CA LEU A 131 -58.08 -9.14 -14.48
C LEU A 131 -58.20 -7.77 -15.19
N HIS A 132 -57.09 -7.04 -15.24
CA HIS A 132 -57.01 -5.77 -15.96
C HIS A 132 -57.18 -5.97 -17.47
N ASP A 133 -56.56 -7.00 -18.05
CA ASP A 133 -56.71 -7.36 -19.46
C ASP A 133 -58.18 -7.71 -19.80
N LEU A 134 -58.81 -8.49 -18.93
CA LEU A 134 -60.24 -8.83 -19.09
C LEU A 134 -61.13 -7.58 -19.03
N SER A 135 -60.88 -6.68 -18.09
CA SER A 135 -61.59 -5.41 -17.96
C SER A 135 -61.41 -4.53 -19.20
N ALA A 136 -60.20 -4.43 -19.70
CA ALA A 136 -59.87 -3.69 -20.92
C ALA A 136 -60.53 -4.28 -22.15
N ASP A 137 -60.49 -5.60 -22.32
CA ASP A 137 -61.18 -6.32 -23.41
C ASP A 137 -62.66 -6.07 -23.40
N LEU A 138 -63.29 -6.12 -22.24
CA LEU A 138 -64.70 -5.82 -22.11
C LEU A 138 -65.05 -4.37 -22.45
N ALA A 139 -64.17 -3.43 -22.08
CA ALA A 139 -64.34 -2.02 -22.47
C ALA A 139 -64.24 -1.83 -23.99
N VAL A 140 -63.39 -2.57 -24.68
CA VAL A 140 -63.25 -2.59 -26.15
C VAL A 140 -64.48 -3.21 -26.78
N GLN A 141 -64.96 -4.31 -26.24
CA GLN A 141 -66.22 -4.98 -26.75
C GLN A 141 -67.46 -4.07 -26.65
N LYS A 142 -67.56 -3.38 -25.51
CA LYS A 142 -68.61 -2.38 -25.28
C LYS A 142 -68.54 -1.23 -26.28
N LYS A 143 -67.39 -0.74 -26.61
CA LYS A 143 -67.18 0.28 -27.65
C LYS A 143 -67.60 -0.23 -29.05
N LYS A 144 -67.44 -1.52 -29.30
CA LYS A 144 -67.87 -2.19 -30.54
C LYS A 144 -69.42 -2.52 -30.59
N GLY A 145 -70.20 -2.09 -29.60
CA GLY A 145 -71.64 -2.31 -29.52
C GLY A 145 -72.07 -3.69 -29.04
N ILE A 146 -71.15 -4.50 -28.52
CA ILE A 146 -71.44 -5.80 -27.95
C ILE A 146 -72.03 -5.61 -26.56
N ALA A 147 -73.23 -6.12 -26.30
CA ALA A 147 -73.89 -6.00 -25.00
C ALA A 147 -73.17 -6.88 -23.94
N VAL A 148 -72.57 -6.26 -22.93
CA VAL A 148 -72.08 -6.96 -21.76
C VAL A 148 -73.14 -6.91 -20.67
N SER A 149 -73.42 -8.06 -20.05
CA SER A 149 -74.39 -8.11 -18.94
C SER A 149 -74.01 -7.16 -17.82
N PRO A 150 -74.90 -6.30 -17.33
CA PRO A 150 -74.57 -5.38 -16.22
C PRO A 150 -74.10 -6.12 -14.98
N ALA A 151 -74.58 -7.31 -14.70
CA ALA A 151 -74.12 -8.11 -13.57
C ALA A 151 -72.65 -8.58 -13.71
N VAL A 152 -72.27 -8.94 -14.95
CA VAL A 152 -70.85 -9.33 -15.23
C VAL A 152 -69.97 -8.12 -15.11
N GLN A 153 -70.35 -6.97 -15.64
CA GLN A 153 -69.62 -5.74 -15.52
C GLN A 153 -69.39 -5.35 -14.03
N THR A 154 -70.47 -5.33 -13.25
CA THR A 154 -70.41 -5.02 -11.83
C THR A 154 -69.48 -5.99 -11.05
N ALA A 155 -69.57 -7.28 -11.37
CA ALA A 155 -68.72 -8.29 -10.71
C ALA A 155 -67.24 -8.12 -11.06
N ILE A 156 -66.91 -7.72 -12.28
CA ILE A 156 -65.56 -7.46 -12.72
C ILE A 156 -65.05 -6.16 -12.07
N ASP A 157 -65.81 -5.09 -12.09
CA ASP A 157 -65.46 -3.80 -11.47
C ASP A 157 -65.21 -3.94 -9.96
N GLN A 158 -66.04 -4.76 -9.29
CA GLN A 158 -65.85 -5.08 -7.86
C GLN A 158 -64.57 -5.87 -7.62
N ARG A 159 -64.27 -6.88 -8.45
CA ARG A 159 -63.03 -7.67 -8.33
C ARG A 159 -61.81 -6.85 -8.68
N GLU A 160 -61.85 -6.04 -9.72
CA GLU A 160 -60.78 -5.14 -10.10
C GLU A 160 -60.46 -4.18 -8.93
N LYS A 161 -61.48 -3.57 -8.32
CA LYS A 161 -61.30 -2.74 -7.15
C LYS A 161 -60.70 -3.49 -5.94
N GLN A 162 -61.14 -4.76 -5.74
CA GLN A 162 -60.68 -5.61 -4.65
C GLN A 162 -59.22 -6.07 -4.85
N TYR A 163 -58.83 -6.36 -6.09
CA TYR A 163 -57.49 -6.93 -6.43
C TYR A 163 -56.59 -5.93 -7.12
N ASN A 164 -56.83 -4.61 -7.06
CA ASN A 164 -55.90 -3.60 -7.53
C ASN A 164 -54.79 -3.40 -6.51
N TYR A 165 -53.81 -4.32 -6.51
CA TYR A 165 -52.77 -4.36 -5.54
C TYR A 165 -51.80 -3.22 -5.70
N ASP A 166 -51.56 -2.71 -6.93
CA ASP A 166 -50.74 -1.51 -7.17
C ASP A 166 -51.37 -0.29 -6.49
N GLN A 167 -52.72 -0.07 -6.62
CA GLN A 167 -53.37 1.04 -5.94
C GLN A 167 -53.32 0.91 -4.41
N GLN A 168 -53.51 -0.30 -3.88
CA GLN A 168 -53.46 -0.54 -2.43
C GLN A 168 -52.08 -0.26 -1.88
N PHE A 169 -51.03 -0.63 -2.60
CA PHE A 169 -49.66 -0.32 -2.21
C PHE A 169 -49.35 1.19 -2.30
N ALA A 170 -49.77 1.87 -3.37
CA ALA A 170 -49.67 3.33 -3.50
C ALA A 170 -50.42 4.08 -2.38
N ASP A 171 -51.62 3.59 -2.00
CA ASP A 171 -52.34 4.14 -0.86
C ASP A 171 -51.62 3.94 0.46
N SER A 172 -50.94 2.79 0.67
CA SER A 172 -50.15 2.52 1.85
C SER A 172 -48.88 3.40 1.89
N ILE A 173 -48.23 3.63 0.73
CA ILE A 173 -47.13 4.60 0.60
C ILE A 173 -47.58 5.99 1.05
N THR A 174 -48.73 6.44 0.53
CA THR A 174 -49.29 7.76 0.86
C THR A 174 -49.68 7.87 2.35
N ARG A 175 -50.22 6.82 2.94
CA ARG A 175 -50.55 6.77 4.39
C ARG A 175 -49.31 6.77 5.27
N PHE A 176 -48.26 6.05 4.86
CA PHE A 176 -46.99 6.04 5.59
C PHE A 176 -46.28 7.41 5.50
N GLY A 177 -46.25 8.00 4.33
CA GLY A 177 -45.73 9.33 4.02
C GLY A 177 -44.23 9.37 3.82
N SER A 178 -43.42 8.91 4.78
CA SER A 178 -41.95 8.96 4.72
C SER A 178 -41.37 7.71 4.01
N VAL A 179 -41.66 7.54 2.72
CA VAL A 179 -41.20 6.42 1.92
C VAL A 179 -40.21 6.88 0.85
N VAL A 180 -39.10 6.13 0.68
CA VAL A 180 -38.16 6.28 -0.43
C VAL A 180 -38.26 5.03 -1.32
N LEU A 181 -38.53 5.21 -2.60
CA LEU A 181 -38.50 4.14 -3.58
C LEU A 181 -37.17 4.11 -4.32
N GLY A 182 -36.63 2.91 -4.49
CA GLY A 182 -35.40 2.69 -5.24
C GLY A 182 -35.58 2.94 -6.74
N THR A 183 -34.56 3.47 -7.38
CA THR A 183 -34.43 3.56 -8.83
C THR A 183 -33.04 3.04 -9.22
N TYR A 184 -32.85 2.64 -10.48
CA TYR A 184 -31.61 2.03 -10.93
C TYR A 184 -31.13 2.70 -12.22
N PHE A 185 -29.85 3.12 -12.26
CA PHE A 185 -29.22 3.65 -13.46
C PHE A 185 -28.50 2.57 -14.26
N LEU A 186 -28.66 2.60 -15.58
CA LEU A 186 -28.16 1.63 -16.54
C LEU A 186 -26.85 2.16 -17.17
N TYR A 187 -25.71 1.53 -16.88
CA TYR A 187 -24.39 2.00 -17.31
C TYR A 187 -23.83 1.24 -18.51
N THR A 188 -24.25 -0.02 -18.71
CA THR A 188 -23.65 -0.88 -19.72
C THR A 188 -24.65 -1.18 -20.84
N LYS A 189 -24.13 -1.59 -22.01
CA LYS A 189 -24.96 -2.07 -23.10
C LYS A 189 -25.78 -3.30 -22.71
N ALA A 190 -25.22 -4.14 -21.83
CA ALA A 190 -25.93 -5.32 -21.31
C ALA A 190 -27.15 -4.92 -20.47
N ASP A 191 -27.04 -3.84 -19.67
CA ASP A 191 -28.17 -3.32 -18.89
C ASP A 191 -29.30 -2.80 -19.78
N LEU A 192 -28.99 -2.39 -21.02
CA LEU A 192 -29.98 -1.89 -21.99
C LEU A 192 -30.63 -3.00 -22.83
N GLU A 193 -30.06 -4.23 -22.78
CA GLU A 193 -30.64 -5.35 -23.53
C GLU A 193 -32.04 -5.67 -23.06
N GLY A 194 -33.00 -5.67 -24.01
CA GLY A 194 -34.42 -5.92 -23.74
C GLY A 194 -35.22 -4.71 -23.26
N VAL A 195 -34.60 -3.55 -23.04
CA VAL A 195 -35.32 -2.31 -22.68
C VAL A 195 -35.65 -1.52 -23.96
N SER A 196 -36.91 -1.22 -24.19
CA SER A 196 -37.35 -0.44 -25.37
C SER A 196 -36.99 1.04 -25.20
N GLN A 197 -36.74 1.76 -26.31
CA GLN A 197 -36.52 3.21 -26.30
C GLN A 197 -37.70 3.98 -25.70
N GLU A 198 -38.93 3.48 -25.90
CA GLU A 198 -40.12 4.06 -25.30
C GLU A 198 -40.13 3.92 -23.77
N SER A 199 -39.70 2.75 -23.25
CA SER A 199 -39.54 2.53 -21.82
C SER A 199 -38.45 3.43 -21.22
N LEU A 200 -37.30 3.57 -21.89
CA LEU A 200 -36.22 4.45 -21.44
C LEU A 200 -36.67 5.91 -21.34
N LYS A 201 -37.38 6.39 -22.36
CA LYS A 201 -37.94 7.74 -22.34
C LYS A 201 -38.98 7.90 -21.22
N LYS A 202 -39.88 6.94 -21.05
CA LYS A 202 -40.86 6.96 -19.97
C LYS A 202 -40.21 7.01 -18.60
N TYR A 203 -39.15 6.21 -18.38
CA TYR A 203 -38.41 6.21 -17.12
C TYR A 203 -37.68 7.54 -16.87
N ALA A 204 -37.07 8.16 -17.90
CA ALA A 204 -36.46 9.48 -17.79
C ALA A 204 -37.52 10.54 -17.40
N ASP A 205 -38.68 10.52 -18.00
CA ASP A 205 -39.83 11.41 -17.68
C ASP A 205 -40.24 11.23 -16.20
N LEU A 206 -40.33 9.98 -15.70
CA LEU A 206 -40.69 9.71 -14.32
C LEU A 206 -39.61 10.12 -13.30
N LEU A 207 -38.34 9.98 -13.66
CA LEU A 207 -37.23 10.44 -12.83
C LEU A 207 -37.19 11.96 -12.70
N SER A 208 -37.63 12.69 -13.73
CA SER A 208 -37.66 14.17 -13.75
C SER A 208 -38.47 14.78 -12.60
N PHE A 209 -39.28 14.00 -11.89
CA PHE A 209 -39.96 14.45 -10.67
C PHE A 209 -39.06 14.52 -9.43
N PHE A 210 -37.87 13.90 -9.47
CA PHE A 210 -36.96 13.76 -8.31
C PHE A 210 -35.53 14.25 -8.55
N PRO A 211 -35.31 15.35 -9.26
CA PRO A 211 -33.96 15.90 -9.36
C PRO A 211 -33.46 16.36 -7.98
N PHE A 212 -32.17 16.51 -7.85
CA PHE A 212 -31.58 17.11 -6.64
C PHE A 212 -32.11 18.57 -6.51
N PRO A 213 -32.88 18.87 -5.45
CA PRO A 213 -33.72 20.08 -5.46
C PRO A 213 -32.95 21.38 -5.40
N GLN A 214 -31.76 21.35 -4.82
CA GLN A 214 -30.89 22.52 -4.71
C GLN A 214 -29.47 22.12 -5.15
N VAL A 215 -29.01 22.69 -6.26
CA VAL A 215 -27.64 22.53 -6.78
C VAL A 215 -27.01 23.90 -6.85
N ARG A 216 -25.90 24.12 -6.16
CA ARG A 216 -25.18 25.40 -6.16
C ARG A 216 -23.69 25.24 -6.39
N SER A 217 -23.06 26.29 -6.92
CA SER A 217 -21.61 26.36 -7.06
C SER A 217 -20.93 27.02 -5.85
N SER A 218 -19.70 26.62 -5.59
CA SER A 218 -18.81 27.25 -4.62
C SER A 218 -17.39 27.38 -5.20
N PRO A 219 -16.90 28.60 -5.51
CA PRO A 219 -17.59 29.90 -5.34
C PRO A 219 -18.76 30.08 -6.31
N PRO A 220 -19.70 30.99 -6.01
CA PRO A 220 -20.86 31.28 -6.86
C PRO A 220 -20.51 31.73 -8.29
N THR A 221 -19.28 32.21 -8.51
CA THR A 221 -18.77 32.64 -9.80
C THR A 221 -18.60 31.54 -10.85
N LEU A 222 -18.59 30.27 -10.41
CA LEU A 222 -18.46 29.13 -11.31
C LEU A 222 -19.69 28.94 -12.21
N GLY A 223 -20.90 29.12 -11.66
CA GLY A 223 -22.16 29.06 -12.42
C GLY A 223 -22.30 27.83 -13.31
N GLU A 224 -23.05 27.97 -14.41
CA GLU A 224 -23.26 26.89 -15.40
C GLU A 224 -21.98 26.27 -16.00
N PRO A 225 -20.92 27.05 -16.34
CA PRO A 225 -19.67 26.43 -16.81
C PRO A 225 -19.04 25.45 -15.83
N GLY A 226 -19.13 25.73 -14.51
CA GLY A 226 -18.64 24.81 -13.48
C GLY A 226 -19.47 23.52 -13.43
N ARG A 227 -20.79 23.61 -13.56
CA ARG A 227 -21.69 22.46 -13.63
C ARG A 227 -21.36 21.54 -14.81
N LEU A 228 -21.17 22.11 -16.00
CA LEU A 228 -20.78 21.34 -17.19
C LEU A 228 -19.41 20.67 -17.02
N LYS A 229 -18.47 21.33 -16.36
CA LYS A 229 -17.16 20.75 -16.04
C LYS A 229 -17.28 19.53 -15.12
N VAL A 230 -18.15 19.58 -14.11
CA VAL A 230 -18.42 18.44 -13.23
C VAL A 230 -19.04 17.30 -14.01
N ILE A 231 -20.05 17.56 -14.87
CA ILE A 231 -20.65 16.52 -15.72
C ILE A 231 -19.57 15.88 -16.64
N GLN A 232 -18.68 16.69 -17.22
CA GLN A 232 -17.58 16.20 -18.03
C GLN A 232 -16.63 15.28 -17.23
N LEU A 233 -16.39 15.56 -15.96
CA LEU A 233 -15.58 14.70 -15.09
C LEU A 233 -16.20 13.31 -14.93
N TYR A 234 -17.53 13.21 -14.77
CA TYR A 234 -18.22 11.92 -14.72
C TYR A 234 -18.09 11.15 -16.05
N GLU A 235 -18.19 11.85 -17.19
CA GLU A 235 -18.02 11.24 -18.51
C GLU A 235 -16.61 10.72 -18.73
N ASP A 236 -15.60 11.51 -18.39
CA ASP A 236 -14.19 11.13 -18.49
C ASP A 236 -13.86 9.87 -17.65
N GLN A 237 -14.64 9.62 -16.62
CA GLN A 237 -14.53 8.41 -15.79
C GLN A 237 -15.52 7.30 -16.17
N TYR A 238 -16.24 7.45 -17.29
CA TYR A 238 -17.26 6.47 -17.74
C TYR A 238 -18.38 6.20 -16.72
N LEU A 239 -18.74 7.21 -15.92
CA LEU A 239 -19.76 7.14 -14.87
C LEU A 239 -21.08 7.80 -15.26
N ILE A 240 -21.31 8.03 -16.54
CA ILE A 240 -22.55 8.56 -17.08
C ILE A 240 -23.49 7.41 -17.41
N PRO A 241 -24.71 7.38 -16.86
CA PRO A 241 -25.71 6.38 -17.22
C PRO A 241 -26.19 6.59 -18.67
N HIS A 242 -26.49 5.49 -19.33
CA HIS A 242 -27.13 5.45 -20.67
C HIS A 242 -28.64 5.32 -20.61
N GLY A 243 -29.19 5.08 -19.42
CA GLY A 243 -30.60 4.94 -19.17
C GLY A 243 -30.89 4.79 -17.69
N ALA A 244 -32.14 4.63 -17.36
CA ALA A 244 -32.57 4.37 -15.99
C ALA A 244 -33.78 3.45 -15.96
N GLU A 245 -34.00 2.81 -14.82
CA GLU A 245 -35.23 2.10 -14.48
C GLU A 245 -35.90 2.81 -13.32
N ALA A 246 -37.13 3.25 -13.51
CA ALA A 246 -37.92 3.99 -12.54
C ALA A 246 -39.21 3.22 -12.15
N ASN A 247 -39.80 3.63 -11.04
CA ASN A 247 -41.05 3.09 -10.58
C ASN A 247 -42.20 3.50 -11.50
N THR A 248 -43.31 2.72 -11.51
CA THR A 248 -44.51 3.05 -12.33
C THR A 248 -45.11 4.41 -11.92
N ASP A 249 -45.94 4.99 -12.82
CA ASP A 249 -46.58 6.30 -12.62
C ASP A 249 -47.34 6.40 -11.28
N ILE A 250 -48.04 5.31 -10.89
CA ILE A 250 -48.83 5.27 -9.67
C ILE A 250 -47.95 5.39 -8.41
N PHE A 251 -46.80 4.71 -8.38
CA PHE A 251 -45.88 4.77 -7.25
C PHE A 251 -45.09 6.05 -7.24
N THR A 252 -44.65 6.53 -8.42
CA THR A 252 -44.01 7.83 -8.60
C THR A 252 -44.89 8.94 -8.04
N GLY A 253 -46.19 8.94 -8.40
CA GLY A 253 -47.15 9.89 -7.87
C GLY A 253 -47.38 9.79 -6.35
N ALA A 254 -47.34 8.58 -5.79
CA ALA A 254 -47.53 8.35 -4.36
C ALA A 254 -46.37 8.92 -3.50
N VAL A 255 -45.12 8.93 -4.02
CA VAL A 255 -43.95 9.47 -3.33
C VAL A 255 -43.58 10.88 -3.78
N ALA A 256 -44.22 11.46 -4.80
CA ALA A 256 -43.95 12.81 -5.29
C ALA A 256 -44.53 13.87 -4.35
N SER A 257 -44.01 13.88 -3.13
CA SER A 257 -44.37 14.84 -2.09
C SER A 257 -43.13 15.24 -1.30
N GLU A 258 -43.18 16.33 -0.52
CA GLU A 258 -42.06 16.70 0.37
C GLU A 258 -41.70 15.64 1.41
N LYS A 259 -42.64 14.78 1.76
CA LYS A 259 -42.47 13.69 2.73
C LYS A 259 -42.10 12.35 2.10
N GLY A 260 -42.06 12.25 0.78
CA GLY A 260 -41.64 11.07 0.05
C GLY A 260 -40.41 11.35 -0.83
N GLY A 261 -40.00 10.35 -1.61
CA GLY A 261 -38.89 10.53 -2.56
C GLY A 261 -38.57 9.25 -3.31
N ALA A 262 -37.77 9.42 -4.38
CA ALA A 262 -37.08 8.33 -5.04
C ALA A 262 -35.58 8.59 -5.02
N GLY A 263 -34.79 7.53 -4.96
CA GLY A 263 -33.35 7.62 -4.97
C GLY A 263 -32.71 6.39 -5.60
N PHE A 264 -31.60 6.57 -6.29
CA PHE A 264 -30.91 5.44 -6.90
C PHE A 264 -30.14 4.63 -5.87
N PHE A 265 -30.05 3.31 -6.08
CA PHE A 265 -29.28 2.39 -5.21
C PHE A 265 -28.07 1.77 -5.90
N ASN A 266 -27.59 2.35 -7.00
CA ASN A 266 -26.36 1.93 -7.66
C ASN A 266 -25.16 2.04 -6.72
N VAL A 267 -24.29 1.03 -6.74
CA VAL A 267 -23.02 1.03 -6.01
C VAL A 267 -21.87 1.21 -6.98
N ALA A 268 -20.79 1.84 -6.53
CA ALA A 268 -19.55 1.96 -7.29
C ALA A 268 -18.64 0.76 -6.98
N VAL A 269 -18.28 0.02 -8.03
CA VAL A 269 -17.38 -1.13 -7.93
C VAL A 269 -15.95 -0.68 -8.26
N ASP A 270 -15.00 -0.94 -7.38
CA ASP A 270 -13.58 -0.68 -7.65
C ASP A 270 -13.03 -1.65 -8.72
N ALA A 271 -11.83 -1.39 -9.24
CA ALA A 271 -11.22 -2.19 -10.32
C ALA A 271 -10.96 -3.68 -9.97
N ASP A 272 -11.05 -4.04 -8.70
CA ASP A 272 -10.96 -5.40 -8.17
C ASP A 272 -12.33 -6.05 -7.92
N THR A 273 -13.42 -5.43 -8.41
CA THR A 273 -14.82 -5.85 -8.23
C THR A 273 -15.36 -5.74 -6.80
N VAL A 274 -14.63 -5.16 -5.87
CA VAL A 274 -15.05 -4.94 -4.49
C VAL A 274 -15.76 -3.60 -4.36
N VAL A 275 -16.90 -3.58 -3.65
CA VAL A 275 -17.64 -2.35 -3.35
C VAL A 275 -17.05 -1.72 -2.09
N ARG A 276 -16.47 -0.53 -2.25
CA ARG A 276 -15.96 0.28 -1.13
C ARG A 276 -16.55 1.68 -1.10
N ARG A 277 -17.17 2.12 -2.19
CA ARG A 277 -17.73 3.47 -2.35
C ARG A 277 -19.15 3.41 -2.86
N ILE A 278 -19.96 4.36 -2.42
CA ILE A 278 -21.31 4.59 -2.94
C ILE A 278 -21.40 6.02 -3.47
N PRO A 279 -21.90 6.21 -4.69
CA PRO A 279 -22.21 7.54 -5.20
C PRO A 279 -23.42 8.12 -4.47
N LEU A 280 -23.33 9.37 -4.04
CA LEU A 280 -24.40 10.09 -3.37
C LEU A 280 -25.26 10.90 -4.34
N ALA A 281 -24.68 11.27 -5.49
CA ALA A 281 -25.38 11.97 -6.57
C ALA A 281 -24.83 11.51 -7.93
N ILE A 282 -25.72 11.43 -8.93
CA ILE A 282 -25.37 11.05 -10.30
C ILE A 282 -26.02 12.05 -11.23
N PRO A 283 -25.26 12.65 -12.22
CA PRO A 283 -25.86 13.46 -13.27
C PRO A 283 -26.50 12.56 -14.34
N TYR A 284 -27.71 12.91 -14.76
CA TYR A 284 -28.42 12.19 -15.81
C TYR A 284 -29.32 13.14 -16.59
N GLY A 285 -29.47 12.90 -17.87
CA GLY A 285 -30.39 13.58 -18.79
C GLY A 285 -30.26 13.03 -20.20
N ASP A 286 -31.20 13.31 -21.03
CA ASP A 286 -31.30 12.88 -22.43
C ASP A 286 -30.85 13.94 -23.45
N ASP A 287 -30.53 15.17 -22.99
CA ASP A 287 -30.04 16.25 -23.85
C ASP A 287 -28.58 16.02 -24.28
N PRO A 288 -28.29 15.90 -25.58
CA PRO A 288 -26.90 15.78 -26.07
C PRO A 288 -25.99 16.92 -25.65
N ASN A 289 -26.52 18.12 -25.40
CA ASN A 289 -25.77 19.31 -25.01
C ASN A 289 -25.51 19.37 -23.48
N ARG A 290 -26.05 18.41 -22.70
CA ARG A 290 -25.89 18.29 -21.24
C ARG A 290 -26.34 19.52 -20.44
N ALA A 291 -26.78 20.59 -21.09
CA ALA A 291 -27.20 21.81 -20.43
C ALA A 291 -28.41 21.61 -19.51
N ASN A 292 -29.26 20.64 -19.85
CA ASN A 292 -30.49 20.31 -19.12
C ASN A 292 -30.37 19.05 -18.26
N TRP A 293 -29.14 18.54 -18.05
CA TRP A 293 -28.97 17.38 -17.16
C TRP A 293 -29.11 17.80 -15.70
N ASP A 294 -29.81 16.98 -14.95
CA ASP A 294 -29.98 17.15 -13.51
C ASP A 294 -29.12 16.17 -12.72
N PHE A 295 -28.83 16.52 -11.47
CA PHE A 295 -28.27 15.58 -10.52
C PHE A 295 -29.42 14.87 -9.80
N PHE A 296 -29.24 13.57 -9.58
CA PHE A 296 -30.18 12.72 -8.83
C PHE A 296 -29.53 12.25 -7.56
N ALA A 297 -30.32 12.17 -6.48
CA ALA A 297 -29.84 11.75 -5.17
C ALA A 297 -29.90 10.22 -5.01
N SER A 298 -28.97 9.64 -4.27
CA SER A 298 -29.03 8.23 -3.89
C SER A 298 -30.17 7.94 -2.92
N LEU A 299 -30.53 6.64 -2.81
CA LEU A 299 -31.45 6.11 -1.81
C LEU A 299 -31.08 6.57 -0.39
N ASP A 300 -29.76 6.57 -0.11
CA ASP A 300 -29.20 6.98 1.18
C ASP A 300 -29.46 8.44 1.49
N VAL A 301 -29.19 9.34 0.53
CA VAL A 301 -29.39 10.78 0.67
C VAL A 301 -30.86 11.09 0.95
N GLN A 302 -31.78 10.48 0.20
CA GLN A 302 -33.20 10.67 0.38
C GLN A 302 -33.70 10.10 1.72
N THR A 303 -33.19 8.93 2.12
CA THR A 303 -33.53 8.31 3.41
C THR A 303 -33.11 9.17 4.58
N ILE A 304 -31.89 9.73 4.54
CA ILE A 304 -31.37 10.64 5.57
C ILE A 304 -32.17 11.93 5.60
N ARG A 305 -32.50 12.50 4.44
CA ARG A 305 -33.35 13.71 4.34
C ARG A 305 -34.67 13.51 5.09
N LEU A 306 -35.38 12.43 4.78
CA LEU A 306 -36.67 12.12 5.43
C LEU A 306 -36.52 11.83 6.92
N PHE A 307 -35.49 11.07 7.30
CA PHE A 307 -35.23 10.75 8.69
C PHE A 307 -34.95 11.99 9.54
N LEU A 308 -34.23 12.96 9.00
CA LEU A 308 -33.97 14.25 9.67
C LEU A 308 -35.17 15.22 9.61
N GLY A 309 -36.21 14.87 8.86
CA GLY A 309 -37.41 15.73 8.67
C GLY A 309 -37.14 16.98 7.85
N LEU A 310 -36.15 16.91 6.94
CA LEU A 310 -35.76 18.03 6.10
C LEU A 310 -36.66 18.13 4.86
N SER A 311 -37.00 19.34 4.48
CA SER A 311 -37.62 19.62 3.17
C SER A 311 -36.64 19.36 2.03
N THR A 312 -37.14 19.21 0.83
CA THR A 312 -36.32 19.10 -0.38
C THR A 312 -35.32 20.27 -0.51
N GLN A 313 -35.74 21.48 -0.21
CA GLN A 313 -34.89 22.68 -0.30
C GLN A 313 -33.75 22.76 0.72
N GLN A 314 -33.81 21.97 1.78
CA GLN A 314 -32.78 21.92 2.82
C GLN A 314 -31.68 20.90 2.55
N THR A 315 -31.79 20.16 1.42
CA THR A 315 -30.76 19.24 0.99
C THR A 315 -30.11 19.77 -0.27
N VAL A 316 -28.84 20.19 -0.14
CA VAL A 316 -28.13 20.97 -1.16
C VAL A 316 -26.90 20.21 -1.64
N LEU A 317 -26.76 20.04 -2.95
CA LEU A 317 -25.53 19.61 -3.61
C LEU A 317 -24.69 20.81 -3.96
N VAL A 318 -23.46 20.86 -3.48
CA VAL A 318 -22.50 21.93 -3.75
C VAL A 318 -21.41 21.36 -4.64
N TYR A 319 -21.15 22.01 -5.78
CA TYR A 319 -20.03 21.67 -6.66
C TYR A 319 -18.97 22.76 -6.68
N GLY A 320 -17.72 22.38 -6.90
CA GLY A 320 -16.55 23.25 -6.98
C GLY A 320 -15.79 23.07 -8.29
N ASP A 321 -14.59 23.64 -8.35
CA ASP A 321 -13.71 23.53 -9.52
C ASP A 321 -13.24 22.10 -9.82
N ALA A 322 -13.10 21.28 -8.79
CA ALA A 322 -12.60 19.89 -8.90
C ALA A 322 -13.70 18.84 -9.09
N GLY A 323 -14.97 19.18 -8.83
CA GLY A 323 -16.07 18.22 -8.82
C GLY A 323 -17.11 18.55 -7.76
N VAL A 324 -17.78 17.53 -7.21
CA VAL A 324 -18.72 17.70 -6.09
C VAL A 324 -17.95 18.00 -4.82
N ALA A 325 -18.23 19.15 -4.20
CA ALA A 325 -17.55 19.61 -3.00
C ALA A 325 -18.20 19.11 -1.71
N SER A 326 -19.54 19.13 -1.64
CA SER A 326 -20.28 18.67 -0.47
C SER A 326 -21.75 18.39 -0.79
N ILE A 327 -22.39 17.63 0.11
CA ILE A 327 -23.83 17.51 0.22
C ILE A 327 -24.23 17.95 1.63
N GLU A 328 -25.12 18.93 1.69
CA GLU A 328 -25.56 19.57 2.92
C GLU A 328 -26.96 19.09 3.29
N PHE A 329 -27.14 18.64 4.51
CA PHE A 329 -28.43 18.24 5.11
C PHE A 329 -28.83 19.26 6.19
N GLY A 330 -29.43 20.36 5.74
CA GLY A 330 -29.73 21.50 6.62
C GLY A 330 -28.44 22.11 7.19
N PRO A 331 -28.56 22.86 8.33
CA PRO A 331 -27.42 23.60 8.87
C PRO A 331 -26.42 22.77 9.70
N LYS A 332 -26.72 21.51 9.99
CA LYS A 332 -26.00 20.74 11.01
C LYS A 332 -25.17 19.57 10.48
N LEU A 333 -25.47 19.08 9.29
CA LEU A 333 -24.81 17.91 8.74
C LEU A 333 -24.33 18.20 7.32
N THR A 334 -23.04 18.13 7.10
CA THR A 334 -22.41 18.28 5.79
C THR A 334 -21.51 17.07 5.53
N VAL A 335 -21.64 16.50 4.35
CA VAL A 335 -20.85 15.37 3.87
C VAL A 335 -19.94 15.85 2.76
N HIS A 336 -18.66 15.48 2.84
CA HIS A 336 -17.66 15.77 1.81
C HIS A 336 -17.29 14.46 1.09
N PRO A 337 -17.95 14.14 -0.03
CA PRO A 337 -17.59 12.98 -0.86
C PRO A 337 -16.33 13.27 -1.68
N ASP A 338 -15.91 12.32 -2.52
CA ASP A 338 -14.90 12.60 -3.55
C ASP A 338 -15.49 13.47 -4.69
N ASP A 339 -14.63 13.89 -5.62
CA ASP A 339 -14.99 14.80 -6.73
C ASP A 339 -16.12 14.24 -7.62
N LEU A 340 -16.34 12.93 -7.60
CA LEU A 340 -17.43 12.19 -8.27
C LEU A 340 -18.60 11.88 -7.33
N SER A 341 -18.75 12.64 -6.26
CA SER A 341 -19.78 12.44 -5.22
C SER A 341 -19.82 11.07 -4.56
N ARG A 342 -18.72 10.29 -4.60
CA ARG A 342 -18.68 8.97 -3.97
C ARG A 342 -18.16 9.08 -2.55
N LEU A 343 -18.81 8.38 -1.63
CA LEU A 343 -18.37 8.29 -0.25
C LEU A 343 -17.80 6.89 0.03
N LEU A 344 -16.63 6.85 0.66
CA LEU A 344 -16.02 5.61 1.11
C LEU A 344 -16.81 5.06 2.31
N VAL A 345 -17.29 3.83 2.18
CA VAL A 345 -18.07 3.17 3.23
C VAL A 345 -17.17 2.68 4.35
N ASN A 346 -17.42 3.13 5.55
CA ASN A 346 -16.78 2.63 6.76
C ASN A 346 -17.58 1.44 7.30
N PHE A 347 -17.33 0.24 6.75
CA PHE A 347 -18.09 -0.98 7.06
C PHE A 347 -18.01 -1.35 8.54
N HIS A 348 -19.12 -1.61 9.20
CA HIS A 348 -19.19 -1.98 10.61
C HIS A 348 -18.86 -3.45 10.89
N GLY A 349 -18.82 -4.31 9.89
CA GLY A 349 -18.49 -5.72 10.05
C GLY A 349 -18.82 -6.56 8.84
N PRO A 350 -18.70 -7.89 8.94
CA PRO A 350 -19.11 -8.81 7.89
C PRO A 350 -20.63 -8.80 7.71
N SER A 351 -21.11 -9.45 6.66
CA SER A 351 -22.55 -9.64 6.37
C SER A 351 -23.35 -9.97 7.65
N ARG A 352 -24.57 -9.44 7.76
CA ARG A 352 -25.48 -9.58 8.90
C ARG A 352 -24.95 -8.95 10.21
N THR A 353 -24.28 -7.80 10.08
CA THR A 353 -23.88 -6.98 11.25
C THR A 353 -25.06 -6.16 11.79
N TYR A 354 -25.93 -5.66 10.91
CA TYR A 354 -27.17 -4.97 11.31
C TYR A 354 -28.26 -5.95 11.75
N PRO A 355 -29.29 -5.48 12.50
CA PRO A 355 -30.45 -6.31 12.82
C PRO A 355 -31.31 -6.57 11.58
N TYR A 356 -31.69 -7.82 11.37
CA TYR A 356 -32.54 -8.28 10.28
C TYR A 356 -33.87 -8.81 10.77
N VAL A 357 -34.95 -8.49 10.04
CA VAL A 357 -36.30 -9.06 10.21
C VAL A 357 -36.78 -9.58 8.87
N SER A 358 -37.32 -10.80 8.79
CA SER A 358 -37.85 -11.36 7.54
C SER A 358 -39.02 -10.52 7.04
N PHE A 359 -39.05 -10.21 5.73
CA PHE A 359 -40.13 -9.47 5.11
C PHE A 359 -41.50 -10.20 5.27
N ALA A 360 -41.51 -11.53 5.24
CA ALA A 360 -42.71 -12.30 5.51
C ALA A 360 -43.29 -12.05 6.90
N ASP A 361 -42.43 -11.94 7.93
CA ASP A 361 -42.88 -11.69 9.28
C ASP A 361 -43.48 -10.28 9.43
N VAL A 362 -42.89 -9.30 8.71
CA VAL A 362 -43.43 -7.93 8.66
C VAL A 362 -44.76 -7.88 7.91
N ALA A 363 -44.85 -8.47 6.71
CA ALA A 363 -46.08 -8.49 5.91
C ALA A 363 -47.26 -9.22 6.59
N LEU A 364 -46.95 -10.17 7.47
CA LEU A 364 -47.93 -10.92 8.26
C LEU A 364 -48.12 -10.36 9.67
N ASN A 365 -47.50 -9.22 10.00
CA ASN A 365 -47.51 -8.57 11.33
C ASN A 365 -47.12 -9.53 12.46
N LYS A 366 -46.04 -10.32 12.24
CA LYS A 366 -45.50 -11.33 13.18
C LYS A 366 -44.14 -10.91 13.75
N PHE A 367 -44.09 -9.76 14.37
CA PHE A 367 -42.91 -9.24 15.03
C PHE A 367 -43.27 -8.59 16.38
N PRO A 368 -42.32 -8.43 17.32
CA PRO A 368 -42.61 -7.79 18.61
C PRO A 368 -42.96 -6.30 18.43
N ALA A 369 -43.98 -5.82 19.14
CA ALA A 369 -44.37 -4.41 19.12
C ALA A 369 -43.23 -3.48 19.56
N GLY A 370 -43.05 -2.36 18.86
CA GLY A 370 -41.99 -1.38 19.08
C GLY A 370 -40.63 -1.75 18.42
N THR A 371 -40.58 -2.84 17.65
CA THR A 371 -39.38 -3.25 16.91
C THR A 371 -38.86 -2.15 15.98
N PHE A 372 -39.75 -1.47 15.28
CA PHE A 372 -39.44 -0.46 14.25
C PHE A 372 -39.64 0.98 14.74
N LYS A 373 -40.05 1.18 15.98
CA LYS A 373 -40.37 2.50 16.52
C LYS A 373 -39.18 3.47 16.39
N ASP A 374 -39.43 4.63 15.77
CA ASP A 374 -38.47 5.71 15.52
C ASP A 374 -37.26 5.31 14.67
N LYS A 375 -37.36 4.21 13.89
CA LYS A 375 -36.23 3.66 13.12
C LYS A 375 -36.35 3.96 11.63
N ILE A 376 -35.19 3.84 10.98
CA ILE A 376 -35.02 3.70 9.52
C ILE A 376 -35.15 2.23 9.21
N VAL A 377 -36.06 1.91 8.31
CA VAL A 377 -36.31 0.55 7.82
C VAL A 377 -35.85 0.46 6.37
N LEU A 378 -34.80 -0.34 6.10
CA LEU A 378 -34.31 -0.62 4.76
C LEU A 378 -34.88 -1.95 4.29
N ILE A 379 -35.57 -1.96 3.17
CA ILE A 379 -36.22 -3.16 2.61
C ILE A 379 -35.45 -3.56 1.36
N GLY A 380 -34.83 -4.74 1.40
CA GLY A 380 -34.00 -5.23 0.30
C GLY A 380 -33.97 -6.74 0.23
N ILE A 381 -33.26 -7.28 -0.77
CA ILE A 381 -33.27 -8.70 -1.12
C ILE A 381 -31.91 -9.32 -0.75
N SER A 382 -31.94 -10.39 0.08
CA SER A 382 -30.76 -11.22 0.31
C SER A 382 -30.92 -12.68 -0.13
N ALA A 383 -32.11 -13.07 -0.57
CA ALA A 383 -32.41 -14.45 -0.97
C ALA A 383 -31.51 -14.93 -2.12
N THR A 384 -31.00 -16.15 -2.00
CA THR A 384 -30.11 -16.75 -3.00
C THR A 384 -30.82 -16.87 -4.37
N GLY A 385 -30.12 -16.41 -5.41
CA GLY A 385 -30.62 -16.47 -6.81
C GLY A 385 -31.42 -15.27 -7.28
N ILE A 386 -31.84 -14.38 -6.38
CA ILE A 386 -32.56 -13.13 -6.71
C ILE A 386 -31.93 -11.92 -5.99
N GLY A 387 -31.08 -12.15 -4.98
CA GLY A 387 -30.46 -11.09 -4.18
C GLY A 387 -29.28 -10.40 -4.88
N ASP A 388 -29.14 -9.11 -4.63
CA ASP A 388 -27.96 -8.32 -4.99
C ASP A 388 -26.86 -8.56 -3.98
N LEU A 389 -26.03 -9.59 -4.22
CA LEU A 389 -24.91 -9.93 -3.37
C LEU A 389 -23.63 -9.34 -3.94
N ARG A 390 -22.84 -8.68 -3.10
CA ARG A 390 -21.64 -7.92 -3.48
C ARG A 390 -20.40 -8.40 -2.74
N ALA A 391 -19.25 -8.25 -3.37
CA ALA A 391 -17.97 -8.37 -2.69
C ALA A 391 -17.67 -7.08 -1.91
N THR A 392 -17.21 -7.22 -0.66
CA THR A 392 -16.87 -6.11 0.24
C THR A 392 -15.49 -6.34 0.88
N PRO A 393 -14.92 -5.38 1.62
CA PRO A 393 -13.65 -5.55 2.34
C PRO A 393 -13.58 -6.76 3.30
N PHE A 394 -14.71 -7.29 3.73
CA PHE A 394 -14.75 -8.49 4.58
C PHE A 394 -14.60 -9.81 3.81
N GLY A 395 -14.48 -9.76 2.49
CA GLY A 395 -14.33 -10.92 1.61
C GLY A 395 -15.68 -11.59 1.29
N GLY A 396 -15.63 -12.54 0.33
CA GLY A 396 -16.85 -13.22 -0.15
C GLY A 396 -17.65 -12.40 -1.15
N ILE A 397 -18.64 -13.05 -1.78
CA ILE A 397 -19.67 -12.43 -2.61
C ILE A 397 -21.02 -12.77 -1.96
N ASP A 398 -21.15 -12.45 -0.69
CA ASP A 398 -22.28 -12.82 0.17
C ASP A 398 -22.85 -11.63 0.96
N PHE A 399 -22.38 -10.43 0.66
CA PHE A 399 -22.80 -9.22 1.36
C PHE A 399 -24.02 -8.61 0.66
N PRO A 400 -25.21 -8.53 1.31
CA PRO A 400 -26.39 -7.95 0.71
C PRO A 400 -26.22 -6.46 0.38
N GLY A 401 -26.65 -6.03 -0.82
CA GLY A 401 -26.58 -4.62 -1.24
C GLY A 401 -27.25 -3.68 -0.26
N VAL A 402 -28.41 -4.04 0.25
CA VAL A 402 -29.15 -3.26 1.24
C VAL A 402 -28.34 -2.99 2.53
N GLU A 403 -27.47 -3.90 2.94
CA GLU A 403 -26.62 -3.70 4.12
C GLU A 403 -25.44 -2.74 3.84
N ILE A 404 -25.04 -2.59 2.56
CA ILE A 404 -24.07 -1.55 2.17
C ILE A 404 -24.70 -0.17 2.36
N HIS A 405 -25.95 0.01 1.97
CA HIS A 405 -26.72 1.23 2.21
C HIS A 405 -26.93 1.48 3.72
N ALA A 406 -27.18 0.45 4.51
CA ALA A 406 -27.27 0.57 5.96
C ALA A 406 -25.97 1.13 6.56
N ASN A 407 -24.79 0.61 6.13
CA ASN A 407 -23.51 1.12 6.57
C ASN A 407 -23.29 2.59 6.17
N LEU A 408 -23.65 2.97 4.94
CA LEU A 408 -23.47 4.34 4.48
C LEU A 408 -24.35 5.34 5.25
N ILE A 409 -25.63 4.99 5.46
CA ILE A 409 -26.56 5.82 6.25
C ILE A 409 -26.05 5.99 7.69
N ASP A 410 -25.57 4.91 8.31
CA ASP A 410 -24.95 4.92 9.63
C ASP A 410 -23.74 5.88 9.68
N ASN A 411 -22.82 5.72 8.70
CA ASN A 411 -21.63 6.57 8.61
C ASN A 411 -22.00 8.07 8.50
N ILE A 412 -23.02 8.39 7.72
CA ILE A 412 -23.43 9.78 7.52
C ILE A 412 -24.10 10.33 8.78
N LEU A 413 -25.04 9.59 9.38
CA LEU A 413 -25.77 10.04 10.58
C LEU A 413 -24.86 10.22 11.80
N ASN A 414 -23.83 9.39 11.93
CA ASN A 414 -22.87 9.43 13.02
C ASN A 414 -21.55 10.11 12.67
N GLN A 415 -21.43 10.68 11.45
CA GLN A 415 -20.23 11.38 10.93
C GLN A 415 -18.94 10.51 11.03
N GLN A 416 -19.07 9.21 10.80
CA GLN A 416 -17.97 8.24 10.88
C GLN A 416 -17.32 8.01 9.52
N PHE A 417 -16.77 9.06 8.95
CA PHE A 417 -16.18 9.01 7.61
C PHE A 417 -14.74 8.48 7.62
N LEU A 418 -14.37 7.79 6.54
CA LEU A 418 -12.98 7.54 6.19
C LEU A 418 -12.57 8.56 5.13
N VAL A 419 -11.64 9.44 5.49
CA VAL A 419 -11.21 10.55 4.64
C VAL A 419 -9.83 10.30 4.08
N LYS A 420 -9.65 10.51 2.76
CA LYS A 420 -8.37 10.37 2.04
C LYS A 420 -7.73 11.71 1.67
N HIS A 421 -8.42 12.84 1.78
CA HIS A 421 -8.00 14.13 1.21
C HIS A 421 -7.50 15.14 2.26
N GLY A 422 -6.75 16.15 1.78
CA GLY A 422 -6.24 17.25 2.60
C GLY A 422 -4.91 16.94 3.30
N PRO A 423 -4.79 17.09 4.61
CA PRO A 423 -3.50 16.95 5.32
C PRO A 423 -2.86 15.57 5.23
N GLN A 424 -3.61 14.52 4.85
CA GLN A 424 -3.08 13.17 4.68
C GLN A 424 -2.07 13.07 3.53
N PHE A 425 -2.25 13.83 2.46
CA PHE A 425 -1.26 13.93 1.39
C PHE A 425 0.11 14.34 1.94
N LEU A 426 0.15 15.38 2.79
CA LEU A 426 1.40 15.83 3.42
C LEU A 426 1.98 14.76 4.35
N THR A 427 1.13 14.00 5.03
CA THR A 427 1.53 12.91 5.92
C THR A 427 2.15 11.77 5.14
N ASP A 428 1.53 11.35 4.03
CA ASP A 428 2.04 10.29 3.16
C ASP A 428 3.39 10.66 2.55
N VAL A 429 3.51 11.88 2.01
CA VAL A 429 4.79 12.44 1.52
C VAL A 429 5.81 12.52 2.64
N GLY A 430 5.39 12.91 3.85
CA GLY A 430 6.23 12.94 5.04
C GLY A 430 6.82 11.57 5.37
N PHE A 431 6.05 10.50 5.31
CA PHE A 431 6.53 9.13 5.54
C PHE A 431 7.45 8.65 4.41
N ILE A 432 7.16 8.97 3.14
CA ILE A 432 8.06 8.65 2.02
C ILE A 432 9.42 9.33 2.23
N LEU A 433 9.42 10.61 2.60
CA LEU A 433 10.66 11.35 2.90
C LEU A 433 11.37 10.81 4.13
N LEU A 434 10.65 10.44 5.20
CA LEU A 434 11.21 9.86 6.43
C LEU A 434 11.92 8.52 6.15
N PHE A 435 11.29 7.64 5.40
CA PHE A 435 11.86 6.34 5.03
C PHE A 435 12.86 6.42 3.89
N GLY A 436 12.85 7.49 3.11
CA GLY A 436 13.83 7.76 2.07
C GLY A 436 15.11 8.39 2.63
N VAL A 437 15.01 9.57 3.19
CA VAL A 437 16.22 10.38 3.53
C VAL A 437 16.81 10.03 4.89
N PRO A 438 16.14 10.18 6.04
CA PRO A 438 16.75 9.85 7.34
C PRO A 438 17.15 8.38 7.48
N LEU A 439 16.29 7.47 7.02
CA LEU A 439 16.63 6.05 7.01
C LEU A 439 17.82 5.77 6.09
N GLY A 440 17.89 6.38 4.91
CA GLY A 440 19.02 6.26 3.99
C GLY A 440 20.32 6.75 4.59
N LEU A 441 20.30 7.87 5.31
CA LEU A 441 21.46 8.39 6.07
C LEU A 441 21.91 7.40 7.16
N TRP A 442 20.97 6.81 7.89
CA TRP A 442 21.28 5.80 8.90
C TRP A 442 21.86 4.53 8.26
N LEU A 443 21.26 4.05 7.18
CA LEU A 443 21.73 2.88 6.43
C LEU A 443 23.15 3.09 5.85
N ALA A 444 23.53 4.31 5.52
CA ALA A 444 24.86 4.62 5.01
C ALA A 444 25.97 4.41 6.05
N VAL A 445 25.69 4.62 7.34
CA VAL A 445 26.70 4.56 8.42
C VAL A 445 26.63 3.30 9.28
N VAL A 446 25.46 2.65 9.39
CA VAL A 446 25.28 1.46 10.22
C VAL A 446 26.05 0.27 9.64
N GLN A 447 26.50 -0.65 10.49
CA GLN A 447 27.17 -1.88 10.02
C GLN A 447 26.20 -2.78 9.25
N PRO A 448 26.60 -3.44 8.14
CA PRO A 448 25.70 -4.22 7.27
C PRO A 448 24.85 -5.26 8.01
N ARG A 449 25.38 -5.90 9.05
CA ARG A 449 24.67 -6.88 9.88
C ARG A 449 23.44 -6.32 10.63
N TRP A 450 23.38 -5.00 10.85
CA TRP A 450 22.29 -4.33 11.55
C TRP A 450 21.29 -3.64 10.61
N MET A 451 21.57 -3.60 9.30
CA MET A 451 20.70 -2.89 8.35
C MET A 451 19.29 -3.49 8.29
N ALA A 452 19.18 -4.81 8.45
CA ALA A 452 17.88 -5.49 8.48
C ALA A 452 16.95 -4.99 9.61
N LEU A 453 17.51 -4.40 10.68
CA LEU A 453 16.70 -3.77 11.74
C LEU A 453 15.86 -2.60 11.21
N GLY A 454 16.25 -1.99 10.08
CA GLY A 454 15.43 -0.99 9.41
C GLY A 454 14.06 -1.50 9.00
N LEU A 455 13.92 -2.81 8.70
CA LEU A 455 12.63 -3.41 8.37
C LEU A 455 11.69 -3.49 9.58
N LEU A 456 12.21 -3.47 10.82
CA LEU A 456 11.37 -3.44 12.02
C LEU A 456 10.54 -2.16 12.11
N LEU A 457 10.89 -1.09 11.35
CA LEU A 457 10.08 0.13 11.24
C LEU A 457 8.71 -0.12 10.59
N LEU A 458 8.52 -1.24 9.87
CA LEU A 458 7.22 -1.65 9.36
C LEU A 458 6.18 -1.84 10.48
N VAL A 459 6.59 -2.32 11.64
CA VAL A 459 5.69 -2.58 12.77
C VAL A 459 5.11 -1.29 13.35
N PRO A 460 5.93 -0.31 13.81
CA PRO A 460 5.38 0.94 14.31
C PRO A 460 4.67 1.75 13.21
N PHE A 461 5.14 1.71 11.95
CA PHE A 461 4.45 2.35 10.84
C PHE A 461 3.08 1.72 10.59
N GLY A 462 2.97 0.39 10.53
CA GLY A 462 1.70 -0.30 10.42
C GLY A 462 0.75 0.02 11.58
N ALA A 463 1.27 0.13 12.80
CA ALA A 463 0.50 0.55 13.97
C ALA A 463 -0.03 1.99 13.85
N VAL A 464 0.78 2.93 13.33
CA VAL A 464 0.35 4.32 13.07
C VAL A 464 -0.73 4.35 11.99
N VAL A 465 -0.56 3.63 10.88
CA VAL A 465 -1.55 3.55 9.79
C VAL A 465 -2.86 2.94 10.29
N TYR A 466 -2.78 1.89 11.10
CA TYR A 466 -3.97 1.27 11.71
C TYR A 466 -4.63 2.18 12.73
N TRP A 467 -3.86 2.87 13.58
CA TRP A 467 -4.38 3.86 14.50
C TRP A 467 -5.11 5.00 13.76
N ALA A 468 -4.53 5.52 12.69
CA ALA A 468 -5.15 6.55 11.85
C ALA A 468 -6.48 6.06 11.25
N PHE A 469 -6.51 4.81 10.75
CA PHE A 469 -7.73 4.17 10.24
C PHE A 469 -8.84 4.10 11.29
N LEU A 470 -8.53 3.76 12.54
CA LEU A 470 -9.50 3.75 13.63
C LEU A 470 -10.07 5.15 13.96
N HIS A 471 -9.33 6.21 13.57
CA HIS A 471 -9.76 7.61 13.77
C HIS A 471 -10.33 8.24 12.49
N GLY A 472 -10.68 7.42 11.49
CA GLY A 472 -11.30 7.87 10.24
C GLY A 472 -10.31 8.42 9.20
N TRP A 473 -9.01 8.19 9.35
CA TRP A 473 -7.99 8.66 8.42
C TRP A 473 -7.42 7.51 7.58
N TRP A 474 -7.52 7.62 6.27
CA TRP A 474 -6.92 6.66 5.37
C TRP A 474 -5.52 7.12 4.94
N LEU A 475 -4.50 6.72 5.69
CA LEU A 475 -3.10 6.87 5.30
C LEU A 475 -2.66 5.75 4.35
N ASN A 476 -1.84 6.11 3.36
CA ASN A 476 -1.27 5.15 2.42
C ASN A 476 -0.19 4.30 3.12
N PHE A 477 -0.35 2.98 3.02
CA PHE A 477 0.64 2.02 3.53
C PHE A 477 1.61 1.57 2.44
N SER A 478 1.09 1.32 1.22
CA SER A 478 1.81 0.62 0.16
C SER A 478 3.07 1.37 -0.29
N VAL A 479 2.95 2.67 -0.60
CA VAL A 479 4.10 3.40 -1.14
C VAL A 479 5.17 3.68 -0.08
N PRO A 480 4.86 4.20 1.12
CA PRO A 480 5.88 4.37 2.14
C PRO A 480 6.55 3.07 2.58
N ALA A 481 5.79 1.97 2.72
CA ALA A 481 6.34 0.69 3.17
C ALA A 481 7.03 -0.09 2.04
N LEU A 482 6.28 -0.41 0.96
CA LEU A 482 6.71 -1.37 -0.05
C LEU A 482 7.56 -0.74 -1.16
N PHE A 483 7.39 0.55 -1.43
CA PHE A 483 8.15 1.25 -2.48
C PHE A 483 9.23 2.19 -1.93
N THR A 484 9.24 2.47 -0.61
CA THR A 484 10.27 3.31 0.00
C THR A 484 11.09 2.54 1.03
N LEU A 485 10.49 2.12 2.15
CA LEU A 485 11.22 1.51 3.26
C LEU A 485 11.89 0.19 2.86
N VAL A 486 11.14 -0.76 2.31
CA VAL A 486 11.66 -2.09 1.95
C VAL A 486 12.72 -2.00 0.84
N PRO A 487 12.51 -1.30 -0.30
CA PRO A 487 13.55 -1.16 -1.32
C PRO A 487 14.78 -0.41 -0.81
N ASN A 488 14.61 0.63 0.00
CA ASN A 488 15.73 1.38 0.55
C ASN A 488 16.64 0.48 1.40
N VAL A 489 16.08 -0.25 2.36
CA VAL A 489 16.84 -1.20 3.18
C VAL A 489 17.49 -2.28 2.33
N SER A 490 16.73 -2.90 1.42
CA SER A 490 17.18 -4.05 0.62
C SER A 490 18.27 -3.67 -0.39
N LEU A 491 18.07 -2.60 -1.17
CA LEU A 491 19.01 -2.20 -2.22
C LEU A 491 20.30 -1.63 -1.63
N VAL A 492 20.21 -0.84 -0.54
CA VAL A 492 21.40 -0.32 0.13
C VAL A 492 22.18 -1.46 0.80
N ALA A 493 21.49 -2.42 1.45
CA ALA A 493 22.16 -3.58 2.03
C ALA A 493 22.85 -4.43 0.94
N LEU A 494 22.17 -4.70 -0.16
CA LEU A 494 22.72 -5.44 -1.29
C LEU A 494 23.97 -4.75 -1.87
N TYR A 495 23.87 -3.44 -2.12
CA TYR A 495 24.99 -2.64 -2.61
C TYR A 495 26.20 -2.72 -1.66
N ARG A 496 25.99 -2.53 -0.36
CA ARG A 496 27.08 -2.54 0.62
C ARG A 496 27.73 -3.92 0.77
N VAL A 497 26.93 -4.99 0.76
CA VAL A 497 27.45 -6.37 0.84
C VAL A 497 28.23 -6.74 -0.42
N PHE A 498 27.74 -6.41 -1.62
CA PHE A 498 28.37 -6.82 -2.86
C PHE A 498 29.55 -5.92 -3.28
N PHE A 499 29.50 -4.63 -3.04
CA PHE A 499 30.51 -3.69 -3.51
C PHE A 499 31.48 -3.25 -2.42
N GLU A 500 31.01 -2.72 -1.30
CA GLU A 500 31.89 -2.20 -0.26
C GLU A 500 32.66 -3.30 0.49
N GLU A 501 32.02 -4.42 0.82
CA GLU A 501 32.68 -5.51 1.53
C GLU A 501 33.66 -6.29 0.64
N GLN A 502 33.39 -6.40 -0.66
CA GLN A 502 34.34 -7.03 -1.61
C GLN A 502 35.60 -6.20 -1.78
N GLU A 503 35.52 -4.88 -1.81
CA GLU A 503 36.68 -4.01 -1.92
C GLU A 503 37.58 -4.16 -0.69
N LYS A 504 36.99 -4.18 0.51
CA LYS A 504 37.72 -4.46 1.76
C LYS A 504 38.36 -5.85 1.76
N ARG A 505 37.67 -6.88 1.23
CA ARG A 505 38.23 -8.23 1.13
C ARG A 505 39.39 -8.31 0.15
N LYS A 506 39.35 -7.61 -0.98
CA LYS A 506 40.44 -7.57 -1.97
C LYS A 506 41.71 -6.91 -1.35
N ILE A 507 41.53 -5.78 -0.67
CA ILE A 507 42.61 -5.10 0.05
C ILE A 507 43.20 -6.04 1.13
N ARG A 508 42.34 -6.67 1.93
CA ARG A 508 42.75 -7.62 2.96
C ARG A 508 43.56 -8.79 2.39
N GLY A 509 43.06 -9.39 1.27
CA GLY A 509 43.75 -10.52 0.62
C GLY A 509 45.10 -10.16 0.07
N ALA A 510 45.29 -8.97 -0.52
CA ALA A 510 46.56 -8.50 -1.05
C ALA A 510 47.62 -8.31 0.03
N PHE A 511 47.26 -7.84 1.21
CA PHE A 511 48.19 -7.57 2.33
C PHE A 511 48.46 -8.81 3.22
N GLN A 512 47.60 -9.83 3.23
CA GLN A 512 47.79 -11.05 4.05
C GLN A 512 49.09 -11.79 3.76
N GLN A 513 49.69 -11.58 2.58
CA GLN A 513 50.92 -12.22 2.18
C GLN A 513 52.20 -11.52 2.70
N TYR A 514 52.08 -10.25 3.15
CA TYR A 514 53.23 -9.41 3.51
C TYR A 514 53.29 -9.02 4.97
N VAL A 515 52.18 -9.04 5.69
CA VAL A 515 52.09 -8.56 7.08
C VAL A 515 51.22 -9.47 7.94
N SER A 516 51.45 -9.44 9.23
CA SER A 516 50.69 -10.23 10.18
C SER A 516 49.21 -9.81 10.21
N PRO A 517 48.28 -10.71 10.59
CA PRO A 517 46.84 -10.38 10.69
C PRO A 517 46.51 -9.19 11.60
N GLU A 518 47.34 -8.96 12.63
CA GLU A 518 47.21 -7.82 13.56
C GLU A 518 47.50 -6.49 12.85
N VAL A 519 48.59 -6.46 12.07
CA VAL A 519 48.99 -5.29 11.29
C VAL A 519 47.93 -4.97 10.21
N ILE A 520 47.32 -5.99 9.58
CA ILE A 520 46.25 -5.79 8.62
C ILE A 520 45.03 -5.12 9.26
N ARG A 521 44.63 -5.55 10.46
CA ARG A 521 43.48 -4.94 11.15
C ARG A 521 43.72 -3.44 11.41
N ARG A 522 44.91 -3.07 11.82
CA ARG A 522 45.32 -1.68 12.05
C ARG A 522 45.41 -0.88 10.73
N LEU A 523 45.92 -1.49 9.67
CA LEU A 523 46.04 -0.87 8.35
C LEU A 523 44.69 -0.52 7.73
N LEU A 524 43.68 -1.40 7.91
CA LEU A 524 42.31 -1.16 7.44
C LEU A 524 41.62 0.01 8.17
N SER A 525 42.09 0.36 9.38
CA SER A 525 41.60 1.53 10.11
C SER A 525 42.30 2.85 9.73
N ASP A 526 43.50 2.77 9.12
CA ASP A 526 44.29 3.95 8.70
C ASP A 526 45.05 3.66 7.38
N PRO A 527 44.35 3.72 6.21
CA PRO A 527 44.99 3.43 4.92
C PRO A 527 46.09 4.41 4.48
N GLU A 528 46.17 5.60 5.08
CA GLU A 528 47.20 6.58 4.75
C GLU A 528 48.61 6.11 5.12
N ARG A 529 48.73 5.19 6.06
CA ARG A 529 50.01 4.65 6.55
C ARG A 529 50.79 3.82 5.51
N VAL A 530 50.17 3.42 4.42
CA VAL A 530 50.90 2.72 3.31
C VAL A 530 51.50 3.68 2.28
N LYS A 531 51.19 4.96 2.35
CA LYS A 531 51.83 5.95 1.48
C LYS A 531 53.32 6.07 1.77
N PRO A 532 54.17 6.34 0.77
CA PRO A 532 55.59 6.50 0.95
C PRO A 532 55.93 7.60 1.98
N ARG A 533 56.66 7.24 3.02
CA ARG A 533 57.11 8.18 4.07
C ARG A 533 58.54 7.86 4.54
N LYS A 534 59.25 8.87 5.01
CA LYS A 534 60.52 8.68 5.70
C LYS A 534 60.30 8.40 7.17
N THR A 535 60.83 7.29 7.67
CA THR A 535 60.72 6.92 9.09
C THR A 535 61.93 6.08 9.47
N GLU A 536 62.25 6.06 10.77
CA GLU A 536 63.28 5.18 11.30
C GLU A 536 62.75 3.76 11.35
N VAL A 537 63.48 2.81 10.80
CA VAL A 537 63.16 1.39 10.74
C VAL A 537 64.38 0.55 11.03
N THR A 538 64.16 -0.67 11.47
CA THR A 538 65.19 -1.70 11.50
C THR A 538 64.89 -2.69 10.36
N VAL A 539 65.91 -2.91 9.54
CA VAL A 539 65.83 -3.82 8.40
C VAL A 539 66.73 -5.03 8.68
N LEU A 540 66.19 -6.20 8.42
CA LEU A 540 66.89 -7.46 8.49
C LEU A 540 67.00 -8.06 7.09
N PHE A 541 68.20 -8.50 6.76
CA PHE A 541 68.44 -9.43 5.65
C PHE A 541 69.00 -10.72 6.23
N SER A 542 68.47 -11.85 5.75
CA SER A 542 69.09 -13.15 5.99
C SER A 542 69.33 -13.82 4.62
N ASP A 543 70.46 -14.54 4.49
CA ASP A 543 70.90 -15.18 3.23
C ASP A 543 71.48 -16.54 3.53
N ILE A 544 71.26 -17.56 2.70
CA ILE A 544 71.80 -18.89 2.91
C ILE A 544 73.24 -18.91 2.42
N ARG A 545 74.16 -19.32 3.30
CA ARG A 545 75.58 -19.44 2.96
C ARG A 545 75.86 -20.58 1.96
N GLY A 546 76.55 -20.28 0.86
CA GLY A 546 76.91 -21.28 -0.12
C GLY A 546 75.71 -21.83 -0.90
N PHE A 547 74.60 -21.12 -0.97
CA PHE A 547 73.34 -21.56 -1.62
C PHE A 547 73.55 -22.02 -3.05
N THR A 548 74.39 -21.34 -3.84
CA THR A 548 74.69 -21.71 -5.21
C THR A 548 75.20 -23.16 -5.31
N THR A 549 76.15 -23.53 -4.45
CA THR A 549 76.71 -24.89 -4.40
C THR A 549 75.67 -25.93 -3.96
N ILE A 550 74.81 -25.54 -2.99
CA ILE A 550 73.73 -26.42 -2.50
C ILE A 550 72.69 -26.64 -3.61
N SER A 551 72.35 -25.61 -4.34
CA SER A 551 71.34 -25.65 -5.41
C SER A 551 71.80 -26.45 -6.66
N GLU A 552 73.10 -26.54 -6.91
CA GLU A 552 73.69 -27.36 -8.00
C GLU A 552 73.67 -28.86 -7.68
N ASN A 553 73.64 -29.21 -6.38
CA ASN A 553 73.73 -30.62 -5.93
C ASN A 553 72.40 -31.25 -5.57
N LEU A 554 71.29 -30.53 -5.61
CA LEU A 554 69.94 -31.01 -5.29
C LEU A 554 69.05 -31.03 -6.52
N ASP A 555 68.12 -32.01 -6.56
CA ASP A 555 67.05 -31.98 -7.54
C ASP A 555 66.13 -30.77 -7.35
N ALA A 556 65.58 -30.21 -8.41
CA ALA A 556 64.76 -29.01 -8.39
C ALA A 556 63.52 -29.11 -7.44
N GLN A 557 62.95 -30.29 -7.30
CA GLN A 557 61.81 -30.53 -6.41
C GLN A 557 62.27 -30.56 -4.93
N GLU A 558 63.41 -31.23 -4.67
CA GLU A 558 63.99 -31.27 -3.31
C GLU A 558 64.48 -29.91 -2.84
N LEU A 559 65.14 -29.16 -3.74
CA LEU A 559 65.56 -27.78 -3.47
C LEU A 559 64.38 -26.89 -3.17
N ALA A 560 63.27 -26.98 -3.94
CA ALA A 560 62.05 -26.19 -3.72
C ALA A 560 61.39 -26.58 -2.39
N ALA A 561 61.33 -27.85 -2.03
CA ALA A 561 60.78 -28.32 -0.75
C ALA A 561 61.60 -27.83 0.44
N LEU A 562 62.93 -27.94 0.37
CA LEU A 562 63.85 -27.48 1.40
C LEU A 562 63.77 -25.97 1.61
N LEU A 563 63.79 -25.19 0.50
CA LEU A 563 63.71 -23.72 0.55
C LEU A 563 62.34 -23.25 1.07
N ASN A 564 61.26 -23.87 0.60
CA ASN A 564 59.91 -23.53 1.08
C ASN A 564 59.73 -23.82 2.55
N ALA A 565 60.24 -24.93 3.07
CA ALA A 565 60.22 -25.23 4.51
C ALA A 565 61.00 -24.16 5.31
N TYR A 566 62.20 -23.84 4.89
CA TYR A 566 63.05 -22.82 5.46
C TYR A 566 62.34 -21.43 5.48
N LEU A 567 61.93 -20.94 4.30
CA LEU A 567 61.31 -19.63 4.16
C LEU A 567 59.99 -19.53 4.96
N THR A 568 59.25 -20.63 5.04
CA THR A 568 57.99 -20.71 5.83
C THR A 568 58.26 -20.49 7.32
N ASP A 569 59.25 -21.18 7.87
CA ASP A 569 59.55 -21.08 9.30
C ASP A 569 60.20 -19.75 9.66
N MET A 570 61.09 -19.23 8.81
CA MET A 570 61.66 -17.89 9.00
C MET A 570 60.58 -16.81 8.96
N THR A 571 59.67 -16.89 8.04
CA THR A 571 58.54 -15.94 7.96
C THR A 571 57.62 -15.98 9.16
N LYS A 572 57.31 -17.18 9.70
CA LYS A 572 56.54 -17.33 10.95
C LYS A 572 57.23 -16.63 12.12
N ILE A 573 58.59 -16.71 12.21
CA ILE A 573 59.36 -16.06 13.26
C ILE A 573 59.29 -14.55 13.08
N ILE A 574 59.47 -14.03 11.88
CA ILE A 574 59.38 -12.59 11.60
C ILE A 574 58.00 -12.07 12.04
N PHE A 575 56.89 -12.76 11.67
CA PHE A 575 55.56 -12.33 12.07
C PHE A 575 55.30 -12.43 13.56
N ARG A 576 55.84 -13.49 14.23
CA ARG A 576 55.74 -13.65 15.69
C ARG A 576 56.38 -12.48 16.44
N HIS A 577 57.47 -11.96 15.91
CA HIS A 577 58.18 -10.80 16.45
C HIS A 577 57.72 -9.46 15.87
N GLN A 578 56.50 -9.43 15.26
CA GLN A 578 55.85 -8.23 14.74
C GLN A 578 56.62 -7.54 13.59
N GLY A 579 57.45 -8.29 12.88
CA GLY A 579 58.08 -7.83 11.65
C GLY A 579 57.15 -7.84 10.43
N THR A 580 57.46 -7.03 9.47
CA THR A 580 56.82 -6.98 8.16
C THR A 580 57.74 -7.65 7.16
N LEU A 581 57.32 -8.70 6.52
CA LEU A 581 58.04 -9.33 5.41
C LEU A 581 57.99 -8.40 4.20
N ASP A 582 59.12 -7.96 3.70
CA ASP A 582 59.20 -7.17 2.46
C ASP A 582 59.13 -8.11 1.23
N LYS A 583 60.14 -8.94 1.04
CA LYS A 583 60.25 -9.86 -0.09
C LYS A 583 61.25 -10.98 0.16
N TYR A 584 61.19 -11.98 -0.67
CA TYR A 584 62.28 -12.93 -0.87
C TYR A 584 63.12 -12.50 -2.09
N ILE A 585 64.44 -12.60 -1.96
CA ILE A 585 65.39 -12.26 -3.01
C ILE A 585 66.24 -13.53 -3.30
N GLY A 586 65.68 -14.42 -4.11
CA GLY A 586 66.22 -15.79 -4.24
C GLY A 586 66.05 -16.57 -2.94
N ASP A 587 67.12 -16.96 -2.30
CA ASP A 587 67.16 -17.63 -1.01
C ASP A 587 67.23 -16.65 0.19
N ALA A 588 67.36 -15.35 -0.08
CA ALA A 588 67.44 -14.32 0.95
C ALA A 588 66.03 -13.83 1.36
N VAL A 589 65.88 -13.48 2.63
CA VAL A 589 64.69 -12.88 3.24
C VAL A 589 64.99 -11.44 3.60
N MET A 590 64.14 -10.51 3.19
CA MET A 590 64.15 -9.13 3.63
C MET A 590 62.92 -8.85 4.51
N ALA A 591 63.13 -8.30 5.70
CA ALA A 591 62.07 -7.94 6.61
C ALA A 591 62.33 -6.58 7.30
N ILE A 592 61.26 -5.92 7.73
CA ILE A 592 61.27 -4.56 8.27
C ILE A 592 60.53 -4.52 9.61
N TRP A 593 61.08 -3.79 10.58
CA TRP A 593 60.41 -3.45 11.86
C TRP A 593 60.32 -1.93 11.98
N GLY A 594 59.27 -1.40 12.61
CA GLY A 594 58.97 0.03 12.73
C GLY A 594 58.12 0.60 11.60
N ALA A 595 57.69 -0.26 10.66
CA ALA A 595 56.75 0.10 9.59
C ALA A 595 55.85 -1.12 9.24
N PRO A 596 54.60 -0.90 8.84
CA PRO A 596 53.88 0.35 8.57
C PRO A 596 53.48 1.13 9.85
N PHE A 597 53.61 0.54 11.03
CA PHE A 597 53.33 1.18 12.32
C PHE A 597 54.60 1.41 13.10
N ASP A 598 54.69 2.58 13.70
CA ASP A 598 55.82 2.95 14.55
C ASP A 598 55.82 2.03 15.79
N ALA A 599 56.97 1.46 16.11
CA ALA A 599 57.22 0.63 17.28
C ALA A 599 58.53 1.08 17.95
N PRO A 600 58.49 1.64 19.15
CA PRO A 600 59.70 2.16 19.82
C PRO A 600 60.77 1.09 20.06
N ASP A 601 60.36 -0.17 20.11
CA ASP A 601 61.20 -1.34 20.37
C ASP A 601 61.53 -2.16 19.10
N HIS A 602 61.42 -1.54 17.93
CA HIS A 602 61.61 -2.21 16.62
C HIS A 602 63.00 -2.87 16.50
N ALA A 603 64.04 -2.21 16.95
CA ALA A 603 65.40 -2.76 16.91
C ALA A 603 65.54 -4.01 17.80
N ALA A 604 65.02 -3.97 19.04
CA ALA A 604 65.07 -5.08 19.97
C ALA A 604 64.27 -6.29 19.43
N LYS A 605 63.08 -6.05 18.84
CA LYS A 605 62.26 -7.10 18.23
C LYS A 605 62.93 -7.73 17.02
N CYS A 606 63.61 -6.96 16.21
CA CYS A 606 64.41 -7.44 15.09
C CYS A 606 65.56 -8.35 15.54
N CYS A 607 66.33 -7.95 16.54
CA CYS A 607 67.40 -8.77 17.11
C CYS A 607 66.84 -10.06 17.75
N ALA A 608 65.71 -9.99 18.47
CA ALA A 608 65.07 -11.15 19.02
C ALA A 608 64.59 -12.14 17.92
N ALA A 609 64.07 -11.60 16.81
CA ALA A 609 63.71 -12.41 15.64
C ALA A 609 64.93 -13.11 15.03
N ALA A 610 66.05 -12.39 14.87
CA ALA A 610 67.28 -12.97 14.35
C ALA A 610 67.82 -14.12 15.21
N VAL A 611 67.83 -13.95 16.52
CA VAL A 611 68.24 -15.03 17.46
C VAL A 611 67.30 -16.22 17.38
N ALA A 612 65.96 -15.97 17.29
CA ALA A 612 64.97 -17.02 17.12
C ALA A 612 65.09 -17.75 15.76
N MET A 613 65.47 -17.05 14.70
CA MET A 613 65.75 -17.63 13.39
C MET A 613 66.95 -18.58 13.43
N LEU A 614 68.04 -18.18 14.07
CA LEU A 614 69.24 -19.01 14.24
C LEU A 614 68.93 -20.24 15.09
N SER A 615 68.21 -20.08 16.19
CA SER A 615 67.80 -21.21 17.06
C SER A 615 66.92 -22.22 16.29
N LYS A 616 65.95 -21.71 15.54
CA LYS A 616 65.06 -22.54 14.73
C LYS A 616 65.84 -23.26 13.62
N LEU A 617 66.76 -22.59 12.98
CA LEU A 617 67.63 -23.18 11.95
C LEU A 617 68.43 -24.36 12.51
N SER A 618 68.99 -24.24 13.71
CA SER A 618 69.71 -25.33 14.39
C SER A 618 68.84 -26.56 14.62
N ASP A 619 67.54 -26.35 14.92
CA ASP A 619 66.60 -27.47 15.04
C ASP A 619 66.28 -28.09 13.68
N MET A 620 66.09 -27.28 12.62
CA MET A 620 65.85 -27.73 11.26
C MET A 620 67.08 -28.51 10.72
N GLN A 621 68.30 -28.08 11.00
CA GLN A 621 69.52 -28.77 10.60
C GLN A 621 69.60 -30.20 11.18
N LYS A 622 69.14 -30.44 12.41
CA LYS A 622 69.04 -31.79 12.99
C LYS A 622 68.07 -32.70 12.20
N ASP A 623 66.93 -32.16 11.81
CA ASP A 623 65.93 -32.89 11.01
C ASP A 623 66.46 -33.17 9.59
N TRP A 624 67.05 -32.19 8.93
CA TRP A 624 67.59 -32.31 7.59
C TRP A 624 68.75 -33.34 7.55
N ARG A 625 69.63 -33.36 8.57
CA ARG A 625 70.68 -34.36 8.69
C ARG A 625 70.13 -35.76 8.78
N GLN A 626 69.05 -35.96 9.52
CA GLN A 626 68.39 -37.28 9.61
C GLN A 626 67.78 -37.73 8.28
N ARG A 627 67.38 -36.77 7.43
CA ARG A 627 66.78 -37.02 6.10
C ARG A 627 67.73 -37.04 4.97
N GLY A 628 69.03 -36.83 5.24
CA GLY A 628 70.08 -36.81 4.22
C GLY A 628 70.18 -35.52 3.38
N PHE A 629 69.51 -34.45 3.84
CA PHE A 629 69.61 -33.14 3.20
C PHE A 629 70.84 -32.35 3.69
N PRO A 630 71.37 -31.44 2.88
CA PRO A 630 72.47 -30.56 3.29
C PRO A 630 72.03 -29.63 4.39
N GLU A 631 72.96 -29.38 5.32
CA GLU A 631 72.71 -28.41 6.40
C GLU A 631 72.86 -27.00 5.81
N LEU A 632 71.75 -26.21 5.94
CA LEU A 632 71.78 -24.80 5.56
C LEU A 632 72.37 -24.00 6.72
N ASP A 633 73.26 -23.05 6.40
CA ASP A 633 73.73 -22.01 7.32
C ASP A 633 73.31 -20.66 6.77
N ILE A 634 73.04 -19.67 7.66
CA ILE A 634 72.56 -18.35 7.24
C ILE A 634 73.44 -17.21 7.78
N GLY A 635 73.62 -16.18 6.98
CA GLY A 635 74.15 -14.90 7.43
C GLY A 635 72.97 -13.93 7.66
N ILE A 636 72.95 -13.26 8.79
CA ILE A 636 71.93 -12.24 9.10
C ILE A 636 72.62 -10.90 9.25
N GLY A 637 72.16 -9.90 8.51
CA GLY A 637 72.56 -8.49 8.63
C GLY A 637 71.40 -7.63 9.12
N ILE A 638 71.65 -6.82 10.15
CA ILE A 638 70.64 -5.94 10.75
C ILE A 638 71.20 -4.51 10.80
N ASN A 639 70.35 -3.57 10.36
CA ASN A 639 70.68 -2.17 10.54
C ASN A 639 69.48 -1.31 10.90
N THR A 640 69.67 -0.34 11.78
CA THR A 640 68.65 0.62 12.16
C THR A 640 68.98 1.99 11.59
N GLY A 641 68.01 2.65 10.97
CA GLY A 641 68.18 4.01 10.47
C GLY A 641 67.01 4.50 9.63
N VAL A 642 67.07 5.71 9.17
CA VAL A 642 66.03 6.34 8.40
C VAL A 642 65.96 5.75 6.99
N ALA A 643 64.75 5.28 6.61
CA ALA A 643 64.48 4.78 5.28
C ALA A 643 63.17 5.36 4.74
N SER A 644 63.00 5.35 3.42
CA SER A 644 61.71 5.63 2.80
C SER A 644 60.93 4.34 2.77
N VAL A 645 59.78 4.29 3.43
CA VAL A 645 58.92 3.09 3.52
C VAL A 645 57.53 3.38 2.98
N GLY A 646 56.95 2.45 2.26
CA GLY A 646 55.62 2.58 1.68
C GLY A 646 55.40 1.73 0.44
N ASN A 647 54.25 1.91 -0.19
CA ASN A 647 53.97 1.29 -1.48
C ASN A 647 54.82 1.95 -2.57
N MET A 648 55.77 1.23 -3.13
CA MET A 648 56.65 1.68 -4.19
C MET A 648 56.61 0.71 -5.38
N GLY A 649 56.83 1.24 -6.58
CA GLY A 649 56.82 0.45 -7.81
C GLY A 649 56.14 1.18 -8.97
N SER A 650 55.81 0.44 -10.00
CA SER A 650 55.06 0.96 -11.16
C SER A 650 53.56 0.94 -10.89
N THR A 651 52.79 1.68 -11.71
CA THR A 651 51.32 1.64 -11.66
C THR A 651 50.71 0.24 -11.89
N LEU A 652 51.47 -0.67 -12.47
CA LEU A 652 51.09 -2.05 -12.74
C LEU A 652 51.48 -3.03 -11.65
N ARG A 653 52.50 -2.70 -10.82
CA ARG A 653 53.00 -3.57 -9.77
C ARG A 653 53.59 -2.72 -8.61
N TYR A 654 52.83 -2.59 -7.56
CA TYR A 654 53.23 -2.00 -6.30
C TYR A 654 53.64 -3.10 -5.31
N GLY A 655 54.63 -2.80 -4.50
CA GLY A 655 55.00 -3.59 -3.32
C GLY A 655 55.31 -2.68 -2.14
N TYR A 656 54.92 -3.10 -0.94
CA TYR A 656 55.31 -2.41 0.28
C TYR A 656 56.78 -2.73 0.58
N THR A 657 57.64 -1.73 0.57
CA THR A 657 59.08 -1.92 0.70
C THR A 657 59.76 -0.75 1.40
N ALA A 658 60.99 -0.97 1.82
CA ALA A 658 61.90 0.07 2.33
C ALA A 658 63.06 0.33 1.36
N MET A 659 63.43 1.60 1.19
CA MET A 659 64.56 2.03 0.37
C MET A 659 65.40 3.09 1.10
N GLY A 660 66.72 3.02 0.97
CA GLY A 660 67.66 3.99 1.56
C GLY A 660 69.00 3.36 1.89
N ASP A 661 69.97 4.21 2.28
CA ASP A 661 71.31 3.76 2.63
C ASP A 661 71.32 2.79 3.80
N SER A 662 70.46 3.00 4.80
CA SER A 662 70.25 2.10 5.94
C SER A 662 69.89 0.69 5.52
N VAL A 663 69.09 0.54 4.44
CA VAL A 663 68.69 -0.77 3.86
C VAL A 663 69.88 -1.44 3.17
N ASN A 664 70.67 -0.65 2.42
CA ASN A 664 71.86 -1.14 1.73
C ASN A 664 72.90 -1.61 2.73
N LEU A 665 73.07 -0.92 3.87
CA LEU A 665 74.00 -1.30 4.91
C LEU A 665 73.65 -2.65 5.53
N ALA A 666 72.38 -2.89 5.91
CA ALA A 666 71.92 -4.17 6.40
C ALA A 666 72.19 -5.30 5.38
N SER A 667 71.98 -5.06 4.09
CA SER A 667 72.26 -6.01 3.04
C SER A 667 73.77 -6.34 2.87
N ARG A 668 74.63 -5.41 3.11
CA ARG A 668 76.13 -5.63 3.05
C ARG A 668 76.61 -6.39 4.26
N ASP A 669 76.06 -6.08 5.43
CA ASP A 669 76.46 -6.64 6.73
C ASP A 669 76.19 -8.20 6.76
N ARG A 670 75.18 -8.69 6.15
CA ARG A 670 74.87 -10.15 6.04
C ARG A 670 76.01 -10.98 5.39
N LYS A 671 76.87 -10.32 4.59
CA LYS A 671 77.97 -10.97 3.90
C LYS A 671 79.26 -10.92 4.72
N SER A 672 79.35 -10.10 5.78
CA SER A 672 80.46 -10.01 6.64
C SER A 672 80.65 -11.31 7.44
N VAL A 673 81.84 -11.90 7.41
CA VAL A 673 82.14 -13.08 8.17
C VAL A 673 82.72 -12.55 9.52
N VAL A 674 82.01 -12.70 10.59
CA VAL A 674 82.55 -12.65 11.92
C VAL A 674 82.48 -14.03 12.53
#